data_fcee999fa439fe774c005287ae257184
#
_entry.id   fcee999fa439fe774c005287ae257184
#
_cell.length_a   1.000
_cell.length_b   1.000
_cell.length_c   1.000
_cell.angle_alpha   90.00
_cell.angle_beta   90.00
_cell.angle_gamma   90.00
#
_symmetry.space_group_name_H-M   'P 1'
#
loop_
_entity.id
_entity.type
_entity.pdbx_description
1 polymer ?
#
loop_
_entity_poly.entity_id
_entity_poly.type
_entity_poly.pdbx_seq_one_letter_code
_entity_poly.pdbx_strand_id
1 'polypeptide(L)'
;MTLAPSVYAQETSAIVRGAVSTSSGEPLAGATVMVTSNTTGVTKTVTTDAGGFYSVRGLPAGVAYDITVDANGWQKASTASLSLAVGQSEVMNYRLDAEEEVIVVGTRVAMDTAVGPSAVFNLASLQDSPSVNRNITDVIQQDPRLYVDQSSGTDAVQCNGANPRYNSLTVDGVRLNDGFGLNSNGYPTQRMPFPYDAISSVAVELAPMDVVYGGFSACNINAVTKTGSNELFGSIFFDYGSDSLRGDKLEGDNIASQDYDETRWGMELGGAIIPDTLFFYGAYEKYDGADLNNRGAIGSGAINEVPVAQADLDEIARIAREVYGYEPGRTASEAFDFEDEKYLLKADWYINDAHRLSVTYMYNDSFNFTPSDGDLDEFEFDKHFYKRGAELTTYNVNWYADWNDRFSTEIRYSLNDVDFLQQAVGGKDFAEFRVELDEVDVYLGQDDSRQANEMNYEIEQLVARGSYTLNNHTITAGFEREDMQIYNLFYQHVDTEVRFDGIENFAAGQAARVYYGNAISNNEQDAAVDWGYAVNTLYLQDEWQINDRLAVTLGLRYEWYESSDKPNVNPDFVADYGFSNDANLDNLDMILPRFGFTWDASDAITVRGGIGLFSGGNPNVWYSNVFSNTNTTAVQTQIRGVDLFAQEYVNCEASAPQCGPGWGVPKQLAEQVAAGDGSNFEIVYLDPDFDAPTEWKYSLGMTWEFGDGYVLTADALMTRGNDTAIYKHGDLDFTGEVNDFGNGYPVYDSARIPTFVLTNSSKGNESESLAFSLFKSFDAGLDIRFGYAWTDAKDVNPMTSSVAFSNYVNRAFYDPEEEVLSTSNYNIEHRFTGVLNYTANWFGEYRTQVSLYGQAASGVPYSTVLGGADGTIAAYGFTPYLDFIEHVLEAPGTRNNNNGSWWRKVDMRISQEFPGFSDSHRGSAFLIVDNLTNLLNDDWGVMYKANFPYGVTQDDINDGRAETRRGTPSLWEIRVGFNYRF
;
A
#
# COMPACT_ATOMS: atom_id res chain seq x y z
N MET A 1 10.30 -30.19 24.88
CA MET A 1 10.95 -29.52 23.72
C MET A 1 9.98 -29.63 22.60
N THR A 2 9.06 -28.71 22.53
CA THR A 2 8.16 -28.49 21.40
C THR A 2 8.96 -27.70 20.39
N LEU A 3 9.21 -28.28 19.22
CA LEU A 3 9.73 -27.59 18.07
C LEU A 3 8.64 -26.64 17.60
N ALA A 4 8.81 -25.36 17.80
CA ALA A 4 7.94 -24.33 17.23
C ALA A 4 8.14 -24.31 15.72
N PRO A 5 7.10 -24.36 14.92
CA PRO A 5 7.15 -24.24 13.47
C PRO A 5 6.92 -22.79 13.01
N SER A 6 7.18 -22.48 11.74
CA SER A 6 7.38 -21.11 11.25
C SER A 6 7.32 -21.01 9.70
N VAL A 7 6.99 -20.17 8.92
CA VAL A 7 6.66 -18.92 8.32
C VAL A 7 7.05 -18.51 6.85
N TYR A 8 6.52 -17.50 6.18
CA TYR A 8 6.58 -17.09 4.76
C TYR A 8 7.87 -16.39 4.24
N ALA A 9 8.25 -16.64 2.97
CA ALA A 9 9.37 -15.98 2.30
C ALA A 9 9.07 -15.45 0.89
N GLN A 10 9.84 -14.40 0.49
CA GLN A 10 9.95 -13.91 -0.87
C GLN A 10 11.42 -13.88 -1.32
N GLU A 11 11.65 -13.74 -2.65
CA GLU A 11 13.02 -13.73 -3.18
C GLU A 11 13.82 -12.53 -2.67
N THR A 12 15.05 -12.80 -2.20
CA THR A 12 16.00 -11.79 -1.71
C THR A 12 17.28 -11.77 -2.51
N SER A 13 17.42 -12.71 -3.43
CA SER A 13 18.64 -12.97 -4.19
C SER A 13 18.35 -13.18 -5.68
N ALA A 14 19.41 -13.19 -6.46
CA ALA A 14 19.38 -13.56 -7.87
C ALA A 14 20.04 -14.91 -8.09
N ILE A 15 19.80 -15.48 -9.27
CA ILE A 15 20.33 -16.77 -9.71
C ILE A 15 20.98 -16.60 -11.08
N VAL A 16 22.16 -17.20 -11.27
CA VAL A 16 22.77 -17.41 -12.59
C VAL A 16 22.80 -18.91 -12.87
N ARG A 17 22.22 -19.32 -13.97
CA ARG A 17 22.21 -20.74 -14.38
C ARG A 17 22.45 -20.87 -15.89
N GLY A 18 22.75 -22.05 -16.35
CA GLY A 18 22.93 -22.31 -17.78
C GLY A 18 23.65 -23.60 -18.07
N ALA A 19 24.11 -23.71 -19.32
CA ALA A 19 24.86 -24.87 -19.80
C ALA A 19 26.20 -24.43 -20.39
N VAL A 20 27.24 -25.24 -20.17
CA VAL A 20 28.53 -25.09 -20.81
C VAL A 20 28.70 -26.23 -21.83
N SER A 21 28.97 -25.89 -23.07
CA SER A 21 29.14 -26.85 -24.19
C SER A 21 30.35 -26.50 -25.05
N THR A 22 30.77 -27.43 -25.88
CA THR A 22 31.73 -27.18 -26.93
C THR A 22 31.09 -26.38 -28.08
N SER A 23 31.87 -25.81 -28.95
CA SER A 23 31.39 -25.19 -30.20
C SER A 23 30.59 -26.15 -31.10
N SER A 24 30.79 -27.46 -30.97
CA SER A 24 30.01 -28.48 -31.63
C SER A 24 28.67 -28.83 -30.93
N GLY A 25 28.42 -28.25 -29.74
CA GLY A 25 27.19 -28.46 -28.95
C GLY A 25 27.25 -29.67 -28.01
N GLU A 26 28.41 -30.30 -27.80
CA GLU A 26 28.57 -31.37 -26.82
C GLU A 26 28.69 -30.80 -25.41
N PRO A 27 28.00 -31.33 -24.39
CA PRO A 27 28.06 -30.82 -23.04
C PRO A 27 29.43 -30.99 -22.41
N LEU A 28 29.93 -29.96 -21.70
CA LEU A 28 31.21 -29.97 -20.99
C LEU A 28 30.94 -30.19 -19.48
N ALA A 29 31.12 -31.44 -19.04
CA ALA A 29 31.06 -31.82 -17.64
C ALA A 29 32.35 -31.42 -16.91
N GLY A 30 32.21 -30.91 -15.64
CA GLY A 30 33.36 -30.54 -14.82
C GLY A 30 34.00 -29.19 -15.19
N ALA A 31 33.36 -28.39 -16.03
CA ALA A 31 33.77 -27.00 -16.25
C ALA A 31 33.52 -26.20 -14.96
N THR A 32 34.48 -25.34 -14.61
CA THR A 32 34.40 -24.47 -13.44
C THR A 32 33.75 -23.13 -13.83
N VAL A 33 32.65 -22.77 -13.17
CA VAL A 33 31.99 -21.48 -13.34
C VAL A 33 32.22 -20.66 -12.07
N MET A 34 32.83 -19.51 -12.21
CA MET A 34 33.11 -18.55 -11.13
C MET A 34 32.27 -17.29 -11.35
N VAL A 35 31.50 -16.87 -10.31
CA VAL A 35 30.70 -15.66 -10.30
C VAL A 35 31.23 -14.76 -9.20
N THR A 36 31.85 -13.65 -9.58
CA THR A 36 32.55 -12.72 -8.66
C THR A 36 31.75 -11.42 -8.56
N SER A 37 31.39 -11.01 -7.35
CA SER A 37 30.76 -9.72 -7.09
C SER A 37 31.74 -8.58 -7.29
N ASN A 38 31.40 -7.60 -8.12
CA ASN A 38 32.23 -6.41 -8.34
C ASN A 38 32.24 -5.46 -7.13
N THR A 39 31.27 -5.60 -6.23
CA THR A 39 31.14 -4.78 -5.01
C THR A 39 31.93 -5.35 -3.85
N THR A 40 31.82 -6.65 -3.59
CA THR A 40 32.45 -7.29 -2.41
C THR A 40 33.73 -8.06 -2.75
N GLY A 41 34.01 -8.34 -4.02
CA GLY A 41 35.07 -9.23 -4.45
C GLY A 41 34.82 -10.71 -4.17
N VAL A 42 33.74 -11.05 -3.47
CA VAL A 42 33.42 -12.43 -3.13
C VAL A 42 33.06 -13.24 -4.37
N THR A 43 33.65 -14.42 -4.49
CA THR A 43 33.47 -15.32 -5.63
C THR A 43 32.75 -16.58 -5.19
N LYS A 44 31.66 -16.92 -5.87
CA LYS A 44 31.01 -18.25 -5.81
C LYS A 44 31.50 -19.10 -6.98
N THR A 45 31.87 -20.35 -6.67
CA THR A 45 32.39 -21.30 -7.67
C THR A 45 31.56 -22.57 -7.67
N VAL A 46 31.10 -22.98 -8.84
CA VAL A 46 30.39 -24.26 -9.05
C VAL A 46 30.98 -25.01 -10.21
N THR A 47 30.75 -26.34 -10.29
CA THR A 47 31.17 -27.18 -11.42
C THR A 47 29.97 -27.67 -12.21
N THR A 48 30.09 -27.74 -13.54
CA THR A 48 29.04 -28.26 -14.38
C THR A 48 28.87 -29.78 -14.19
N ASP A 49 27.61 -30.22 -14.24
CA ASP A 49 27.27 -31.64 -14.16
C ASP A 49 27.54 -32.42 -15.45
N ALA A 50 27.12 -33.70 -15.51
CA ALA A 50 27.32 -34.57 -16.69
C ALA A 50 26.62 -34.09 -17.98
N GLY A 51 25.60 -33.24 -17.85
CA GLY A 51 24.88 -32.56 -18.92
C GLY A 51 25.45 -31.21 -19.29
N GLY A 52 26.54 -30.78 -18.61
CA GLY A 52 27.11 -29.45 -18.78
C GLY A 52 26.34 -28.35 -18.03
N PHE A 53 25.30 -28.64 -17.23
CA PHE A 53 24.47 -27.65 -16.52
C PHE A 53 25.12 -27.18 -15.25
N TYR A 54 24.86 -25.89 -14.91
CA TYR A 54 25.28 -25.26 -13.64
C TYR A 54 24.19 -24.31 -13.12
N SER A 55 24.21 -24.05 -11.81
CA SER A 55 23.38 -23.05 -11.16
C SER A 55 24.10 -22.43 -9.97
N VAL A 56 24.20 -21.11 -9.94
CA VAL A 56 24.76 -20.31 -8.83
C VAL A 56 23.64 -19.51 -8.21
N ARG A 57 23.30 -19.78 -6.95
CA ARG A 57 22.16 -19.23 -6.22
C ARG A 57 22.59 -18.32 -5.07
N GLY A 58 21.63 -17.59 -4.49
CA GLY A 58 21.86 -16.74 -3.33
C GLY A 58 22.82 -15.59 -3.64
N LEU A 59 22.83 -15.10 -4.88
CA LEU A 59 23.60 -13.94 -5.30
C LEU A 59 22.88 -12.67 -4.82
N PRO A 60 23.54 -11.78 -4.03
CA PRO A 60 22.97 -10.49 -3.69
C PRO A 60 22.46 -9.74 -4.93
N ALA A 61 21.23 -9.23 -4.85
CA ALA A 61 20.63 -8.48 -5.95
C ALA A 61 21.12 -7.01 -5.95
N GLY A 62 20.94 -6.33 -7.09
CA GLY A 62 21.32 -4.91 -7.24
C GLY A 62 22.82 -4.64 -7.38
N VAL A 63 23.63 -5.68 -7.48
CA VAL A 63 25.08 -5.57 -7.72
C VAL A 63 25.45 -6.18 -9.08
N ALA A 64 26.62 -5.79 -9.60
CA ALA A 64 27.16 -6.35 -10.84
C ALA A 64 28.13 -7.50 -10.54
N TYR A 65 28.17 -8.48 -11.45
CA TYR A 65 28.97 -9.68 -11.36
C TYR A 65 29.83 -9.90 -12.60
N ASP A 66 31.06 -10.35 -12.39
CA ASP A 66 31.89 -10.92 -13.45
C ASP A 66 31.77 -12.45 -13.40
N ILE A 67 31.44 -13.07 -14.53
CA ILE A 67 31.32 -14.51 -14.65
C ILE A 67 32.49 -15.01 -15.49
N THR A 68 33.19 -16.04 -15.00
CA THR A 68 34.28 -16.71 -15.74
C THR A 68 34.00 -18.20 -15.77
N VAL A 69 34.14 -18.79 -16.98
CA VAL A 69 34.00 -20.22 -17.21
C VAL A 69 35.32 -20.79 -17.71
N ASP A 70 35.83 -21.81 -16.99
CA ASP A 70 37.09 -22.46 -17.24
C ASP A 70 36.89 -23.97 -17.34
N ALA A 71 37.35 -24.57 -18.44
CA ALA A 71 37.34 -26.02 -18.63
C ALA A 71 38.69 -26.49 -19.19
N ASN A 72 39.24 -27.56 -18.58
CA ASN A 72 40.59 -28.03 -18.92
C ASN A 72 40.70 -28.45 -20.41
N GLY A 73 41.55 -27.78 -21.15
CA GLY A 73 41.77 -27.98 -22.58
C GLY A 73 40.85 -27.16 -23.49
N TRP A 74 40.07 -26.24 -22.92
CA TRP A 74 39.20 -25.34 -23.64
C TRP A 74 39.57 -23.90 -23.32
N GLN A 75 39.12 -22.95 -24.17
CA GLN A 75 39.26 -21.54 -23.93
C GLN A 75 38.39 -21.09 -22.73
N LYS A 76 38.86 -20.07 -21.98
CA LYS A 76 38.02 -19.40 -20.98
C LYS A 76 37.02 -18.49 -21.66
N ALA A 77 35.75 -18.54 -21.21
CA ALA A 77 34.76 -17.55 -21.55
C ALA A 77 34.49 -16.67 -20.33
N SER A 78 34.21 -15.40 -20.57
CA SER A 78 33.83 -14.49 -19.49
C SER A 78 32.71 -13.52 -19.89
N THR A 79 31.89 -13.11 -18.93
CA THR A 79 30.93 -12.03 -19.05
C THR A 79 31.23 -11.04 -17.94
N ALA A 80 31.45 -9.78 -18.30
CA ALA A 80 31.78 -8.73 -17.34
C ALA A 80 30.55 -7.90 -16.98
N SER A 81 30.48 -7.46 -15.72
CA SER A 81 29.49 -6.48 -15.21
C SER A 81 28.03 -6.87 -15.47
N LEU A 82 27.68 -8.16 -15.34
CA LEU A 82 26.28 -8.60 -15.37
C LEU A 82 25.54 -8.07 -14.15
N SER A 83 24.59 -7.15 -14.34
CA SER A 83 23.73 -6.65 -13.26
C SER A 83 22.56 -7.61 -13.06
N LEU A 84 22.34 -8.02 -11.82
CA LEU A 84 21.27 -8.93 -11.45
C LEU A 84 20.26 -8.22 -10.54
N ALA A 85 19.00 -8.30 -10.90
CA ALA A 85 17.89 -7.78 -10.08
C ALA A 85 17.40 -8.85 -9.09
N VAL A 86 16.61 -8.41 -8.10
CA VAL A 86 15.98 -9.30 -7.14
C VAL A 86 15.01 -10.26 -7.85
N GLY A 87 15.02 -11.54 -7.47
CA GLY A 87 14.20 -12.58 -8.08
C GLY A 87 14.61 -12.96 -9.50
N GLN A 88 15.64 -12.35 -10.08
CA GLN A 88 16.10 -12.68 -11.43
C GLN A 88 16.79 -14.04 -11.49
N SER A 89 16.34 -14.90 -12.40
CA SER A 89 17.00 -16.14 -12.76
C SER A 89 17.60 -16.01 -14.17
N GLU A 90 18.85 -15.55 -14.26
CA GLU A 90 19.52 -15.29 -15.53
C GLU A 90 20.09 -16.58 -16.13
N VAL A 91 19.76 -16.85 -17.39
CA VAL A 91 20.24 -18.04 -18.13
C VAL A 91 21.43 -17.67 -18.99
N MET A 92 22.61 -18.12 -18.60
CA MET A 92 23.88 -17.84 -19.27
C MET A 92 24.48 -19.16 -19.86
N ASN A 93 24.33 -19.34 -21.16
CA ASN A 93 24.88 -20.50 -21.86
C ASN A 93 26.24 -20.15 -22.49
N TYR A 94 27.27 -20.95 -22.21
CA TYR A 94 28.61 -20.74 -22.73
C TYR A 94 29.01 -21.83 -23.72
N ARG A 95 29.59 -21.41 -24.85
CA ARG A 95 30.18 -22.32 -25.85
C ARG A 95 31.70 -22.09 -25.90
N LEU A 96 32.46 -23.10 -25.56
CA LEU A 96 33.90 -23.01 -25.48
C LEU A 96 34.55 -23.58 -26.76
N ASP A 97 35.53 -22.87 -27.33
CA ASP A 97 36.34 -23.28 -28.44
C ASP A 97 37.70 -23.87 -28.00
N ALA A 98 38.36 -24.59 -28.87
CA ALA A 98 39.63 -25.25 -28.55
C ALA A 98 40.88 -24.36 -28.70
N GLU A 99 40.80 -23.10 -29.12
CA GLU A 99 41.93 -22.14 -29.32
C GLU A 99 41.54 -20.69 -29.04
N GLU A 100 42.44 -19.94 -28.36
CA GLU A 100 42.52 -18.51 -28.04
C GLU A 100 41.29 -17.79 -27.43
N GLU A 101 41.57 -16.91 -26.45
CA GLU A 101 40.66 -16.22 -25.57
C GLU A 101 39.67 -15.33 -26.33
N VAL A 102 38.36 -15.51 -26.10
CA VAL A 102 37.29 -14.60 -26.56
C VAL A 102 36.62 -13.98 -25.32
N ILE A 103 36.71 -12.67 -25.17
CA ILE A 103 35.95 -11.91 -24.19
C ILE A 103 34.58 -11.57 -24.83
N VAL A 104 33.49 -12.09 -24.27
CA VAL A 104 32.14 -11.65 -24.64
C VAL A 104 31.74 -10.54 -23.70
N VAL A 105 31.75 -9.29 -24.16
CA VAL A 105 31.26 -8.14 -23.42
C VAL A 105 29.79 -7.97 -23.76
N GLY A 106 28.91 -8.35 -22.85
CA GLY A 106 27.48 -8.12 -22.97
C GLY A 106 26.96 -7.36 -21.76
N THR A 107 26.65 -6.09 -21.92
CA THR A 107 25.77 -5.37 -20.95
C THR A 107 24.33 -5.65 -21.34
N ARG A 108 23.69 -6.59 -20.66
CA ARG A 108 22.24 -6.79 -20.77
C ARG A 108 21.59 -6.06 -19.61
N VAL A 109 20.70 -5.10 -19.91
CA VAL A 109 19.86 -4.46 -18.91
C VAL A 109 18.73 -5.43 -18.62
N ALA A 110 18.65 -5.95 -17.41
CA ALA A 110 17.52 -6.76 -16.98
C ALA A 110 16.27 -5.89 -16.93
N MET A 111 15.26 -6.27 -17.70
CA MET A 111 13.96 -5.57 -17.72
C MET A 111 12.83 -6.39 -17.07
N ASP A 112 13.05 -7.69 -16.86
CA ASP A 112 12.08 -8.64 -16.30
C ASP A 112 12.77 -9.56 -15.29
N THR A 113 12.11 -9.87 -14.16
CA THR A 113 12.69 -10.66 -13.07
C THR A 113 12.15 -12.08 -12.98
N ALA A 114 10.88 -12.28 -13.28
CA ALA A 114 10.17 -13.54 -13.01
C ALA A 114 9.45 -14.04 -14.25
N VAL A 115 9.04 -15.30 -14.19
CA VAL A 115 8.06 -15.82 -15.15
C VAL A 115 6.72 -15.19 -14.84
N GLY A 116 6.33 -14.22 -15.66
CA GLY A 116 5.11 -13.40 -15.46
C GLY A 116 5.38 -11.93 -15.74
N PRO A 117 4.33 -11.08 -15.76
CA PRO A 117 4.48 -9.64 -15.93
C PRO A 117 5.11 -9.01 -14.69
N SER A 118 6.27 -8.38 -14.89
CA SER A 118 7.04 -7.70 -13.85
C SER A 118 7.67 -6.40 -14.36
N ALA A 119 8.16 -5.56 -13.47
CA ALA A 119 9.01 -4.40 -13.78
C ALA A 119 10.15 -4.31 -12.78
N VAL A 120 11.32 -3.89 -13.23
CA VAL A 120 12.52 -3.73 -12.42
C VAL A 120 13.05 -2.32 -12.52
N PHE A 121 13.34 -1.75 -11.37
CA PHE A 121 13.94 -0.43 -11.21
C PHE A 121 15.27 -0.59 -10.46
N ASN A 122 16.37 -0.37 -11.16
CA ASN A 122 17.71 -0.45 -10.59
C ASN A 122 18.10 0.86 -9.89
N LEU A 123 19.27 0.86 -9.26
CA LEU A 123 19.78 2.03 -8.53
C LEU A 123 19.85 3.29 -9.39
N ALA A 124 20.21 3.18 -10.68
CA ALA A 124 20.22 4.34 -11.58
C ALA A 124 18.81 4.91 -11.79
N SER A 125 17.81 4.04 -12.01
CA SER A 125 16.41 4.45 -12.12
C SER A 125 15.92 5.17 -10.86
N LEU A 126 16.30 4.69 -9.68
CA LEU A 126 15.96 5.31 -8.40
C LEU A 126 16.61 6.70 -8.23
N GLN A 127 17.90 6.83 -8.53
CA GLN A 127 18.67 8.06 -8.34
C GLN A 127 18.35 9.14 -9.39
N ASP A 128 17.97 8.75 -10.59
CA ASP A 128 17.81 9.62 -11.74
C ASP A 128 16.36 10.09 -11.93
N SER A 129 15.39 9.45 -11.31
CA SER A 129 13.97 9.81 -11.37
C SER A 129 13.68 11.15 -10.66
N PRO A 130 12.67 11.92 -11.14
CA PRO A 130 12.16 13.08 -10.43
C PRO A 130 11.27 12.67 -9.24
N SER A 131 11.87 12.06 -8.22
CA SER A 131 11.19 11.65 -6.99
C SER A 131 11.13 12.82 -6.03
N VAL A 132 9.97 13.46 -5.93
CA VAL A 132 9.73 14.59 -5.03
C VAL A 132 9.60 14.12 -3.59
N ASN A 133 8.94 12.98 -3.38
CA ASN A 133 8.68 12.45 -2.03
C ASN A 133 9.79 11.53 -1.52
N ARG A 134 10.83 11.25 -2.33
CA ARG A 134 11.84 10.23 -2.02
C ARG A 134 11.20 8.89 -1.63
N ASN A 135 10.19 8.49 -2.41
CA ASN A 135 9.42 7.27 -2.25
C ASN A 135 9.62 6.37 -3.47
N ILE A 136 9.61 5.06 -3.25
CA ILE A 136 9.65 4.08 -4.36
C ILE A 136 8.43 4.22 -5.27
N THR A 137 7.30 4.68 -4.76
CA THR A 137 6.07 4.94 -5.54
C THR A 137 6.31 5.94 -6.67
N ASP A 138 7.13 6.98 -6.44
CA ASP A 138 7.53 7.96 -7.47
C ASP A 138 8.30 7.33 -8.64
N VAL A 139 8.94 6.18 -8.41
CA VAL A 139 9.73 5.49 -9.42
C VAL A 139 8.93 4.38 -10.10
N ILE A 140 8.23 3.55 -9.32
CA ILE A 140 7.45 2.42 -9.86
C ILE A 140 6.26 2.89 -10.71
N GLN A 141 5.71 4.09 -10.45
CA GLN A 141 4.65 4.67 -11.27
C GLN A 141 5.06 4.91 -12.74
N GLN A 142 6.33 4.78 -13.11
CA GLN A 142 6.78 4.80 -14.50
C GLN A 142 6.28 3.58 -15.29
N ASP A 143 5.91 2.48 -14.60
CA ASP A 143 5.21 1.37 -15.23
C ASP A 143 3.74 1.75 -15.49
N PRO A 144 3.25 1.64 -16.72
CA PRO A 144 1.88 2.05 -17.04
C PRO A 144 0.79 1.20 -16.39
N ARG A 145 1.12 0.00 -15.86
CA ARG A 145 0.20 -0.90 -15.16
C ARG A 145 -0.06 -0.51 -13.72
N LEU A 146 0.73 0.44 -13.19
CA LEU A 146 0.68 0.88 -11.79
C LEU A 146 0.18 2.32 -11.74
N TYR A 147 -0.95 2.56 -11.10
CA TYR A 147 -1.42 3.91 -10.82
C TYR A 147 -1.18 4.25 -9.36
N VAL A 148 -0.58 5.41 -9.09
CA VAL A 148 -0.42 5.95 -7.75
C VAL A 148 -1.45 7.03 -7.53
N ASP A 149 -2.40 6.76 -6.64
CA ASP A 149 -3.43 7.74 -6.27
C ASP A 149 -2.86 8.73 -5.24
N GLN A 150 -2.64 9.97 -5.69
CA GLN A 150 -2.13 11.08 -4.89
C GLN A 150 -3.24 12.00 -4.37
N SER A 151 -4.51 11.68 -4.63
CA SER A 151 -5.63 12.57 -4.37
C SER A 151 -5.97 12.76 -2.90
N SER A 152 -5.57 11.82 -2.04
CA SER A 152 -5.86 11.81 -0.60
C SER A 152 -4.65 12.15 0.29
N GLY A 153 -3.53 12.59 -0.31
CA GLY A 153 -2.30 12.85 0.43
C GLY A 153 -1.52 11.60 0.84
N THR A 154 -2.01 10.42 0.49
CA THR A 154 -1.32 9.14 0.64
C THR A 154 -1.09 8.51 -0.73
N ASP A 155 0.12 8.01 -0.98
CA ASP A 155 0.52 7.42 -2.26
C ASP A 155 0.03 5.97 -2.39
N ALA A 156 -1.27 5.77 -2.62
CA ALA A 156 -1.85 4.43 -2.75
C ALA A 156 -1.54 3.80 -4.12
N VAL A 157 -0.83 2.68 -4.14
CA VAL A 157 -0.46 1.96 -5.36
C VAL A 157 -1.58 1.01 -5.79
N GLN A 158 -2.20 1.30 -6.91
CA GLN A 158 -3.21 0.45 -7.54
C GLN A 158 -2.54 -0.36 -8.66
N CYS A 159 -2.49 -1.67 -8.46
CA CYS A 159 -1.92 -2.60 -9.43
C CYS A 159 -3.03 -3.16 -10.30
N ASN A 160 -3.03 -2.82 -11.58
CA ASN A 160 -3.95 -3.41 -12.55
C ASN A 160 -5.44 -3.27 -12.17
N GLY A 161 -5.81 -2.15 -11.51
CA GLY A 161 -7.17 -1.87 -11.06
C GLY A 161 -7.62 -2.62 -9.80
N ALA A 162 -6.71 -3.24 -9.07
CA ALA A 162 -7.01 -3.89 -7.79
C ALA A 162 -6.94 -2.93 -6.60
N ASN A 163 -7.65 -3.28 -5.52
CA ASN A 163 -7.58 -2.57 -4.26
C ASN A 163 -6.16 -2.62 -3.67
N PRO A 164 -5.55 -1.48 -3.31
CA PRO A 164 -4.20 -1.40 -2.75
C PRO A 164 -3.96 -2.27 -1.51
N ARG A 165 -5.00 -2.54 -0.72
CA ARG A 165 -4.93 -3.42 0.46
C ARG A 165 -4.51 -4.86 0.14
N TYR A 166 -4.65 -5.29 -1.11
CA TYR A 166 -4.26 -6.63 -1.58
C TYR A 166 -2.83 -6.71 -2.10
N ASN A 167 -2.07 -5.61 -2.03
CA ASN A 167 -0.64 -5.60 -2.37
C ASN A 167 0.19 -6.22 -1.24
N SER A 168 1.41 -6.65 -1.59
CA SER A 168 2.47 -6.93 -0.63
C SER A 168 3.65 -6.00 -0.88
N LEU A 169 4.20 -5.42 0.18
CA LEU A 169 5.50 -4.76 0.18
C LEU A 169 6.50 -5.64 0.91
N THR A 170 7.64 -5.92 0.29
CA THR A 170 8.73 -6.66 0.94
C THR A 170 10.04 -5.91 0.84
N VAL A 171 10.83 -5.98 1.91
CA VAL A 171 12.19 -5.44 1.98
C VAL A 171 13.14 -6.51 2.48
N ASP A 172 14.18 -6.84 1.70
CA ASP A 172 15.08 -7.97 1.96
C ASP A 172 14.33 -9.27 2.32
N GLY A 173 13.14 -9.44 1.70
CA GLY A 173 12.24 -10.58 1.85
C GLY A 173 11.33 -10.54 3.07
N VAL A 174 11.41 -9.54 3.92
CA VAL A 174 10.48 -9.30 5.03
C VAL A 174 9.26 -8.57 4.51
N ARG A 175 8.07 -9.05 4.85
CA ARG A 175 6.82 -8.38 4.52
C ARG A 175 6.62 -7.16 5.43
N LEU A 176 6.54 -5.98 4.83
CA LEU A 176 6.36 -4.68 5.49
C LEU A 176 5.09 -3.97 5.00
N ASN A 177 4.10 -4.68 4.51
CA ASN A 177 2.81 -4.07 4.22
C ASN A 177 2.03 -3.84 5.52
N ASP A 178 1.04 -2.94 5.47
CA ASP A 178 0.08 -2.76 6.56
C ASP A 178 -0.74 -4.05 6.75
N GLY A 179 -0.28 -4.90 7.66
CA GLY A 179 -0.91 -6.19 7.95
C GLY A 179 -2.28 -6.05 8.58
N PHE A 180 -2.58 -4.93 9.24
CA PHE A 180 -3.90 -4.67 9.80
C PHE A 180 -4.87 -4.08 8.78
N GLY A 181 -4.41 -3.20 7.89
CA GLY A 181 -5.18 -2.66 6.78
C GLY A 181 -5.83 -1.30 7.05
N LEU A 182 -5.22 -0.45 7.87
CA LEU A 182 -5.70 0.92 8.12
C LEU A 182 -5.23 1.92 7.07
N ASN A 183 -4.04 1.72 6.50
CA ASN A 183 -3.42 2.67 5.59
C ASN A 183 -3.67 2.30 4.11
N SER A 184 -4.19 3.24 3.34
CA SER A 184 -4.43 3.06 1.91
C SER A 184 -3.15 3.03 1.06
N ASN A 185 -2.02 3.56 1.58
CA ASN A 185 -0.72 3.49 0.90
C ASN A 185 -0.07 2.10 0.93
N GLY A 186 -0.59 1.18 1.75
CA GLY A 186 -0.07 -0.17 1.91
C GLY A 186 1.15 -0.29 2.83
N TYR A 187 1.63 0.80 3.42
CA TYR A 187 2.68 0.79 4.46
C TYR A 187 2.07 0.73 5.87
N PRO A 188 2.74 0.14 6.86
CA PRO A 188 2.30 0.23 8.25
C PRO A 188 2.42 1.65 8.80
N THR A 189 3.35 2.44 8.28
CA THR A 189 3.63 3.83 8.61
C THR A 189 3.02 4.80 7.60
N GLN A 190 2.93 6.08 7.91
CA GLN A 190 2.32 7.07 7.00
C GLN A 190 3.14 7.31 5.73
N ARG A 191 4.45 7.06 5.80
CA ARG A 191 5.39 7.16 4.67
C ARG A 191 6.18 5.86 4.53
N MET A 192 6.96 5.74 3.46
CA MET A 192 7.83 4.58 3.22
C MET A 192 8.73 4.29 4.45
N PRO A 193 8.70 3.08 5.01
CA PRO A 193 9.29 2.79 6.33
C PRO A 193 10.82 2.61 6.37
N PHE A 194 11.54 2.90 5.31
CA PHE A 194 12.99 2.76 5.23
C PHE A 194 13.63 3.92 4.44
N PRO A 195 14.90 4.26 4.69
CA PRO A 195 15.59 5.33 3.97
C PRO A 195 15.66 5.05 2.48
N TYR A 196 15.33 6.05 1.65
CA TYR A 196 15.33 5.93 0.18
C TYR A 196 16.72 5.56 -0.36
N ASP A 197 17.79 6.16 0.18
CA ASP A 197 19.15 5.86 -0.25
C ASP A 197 19.61 4.44 0.14
N ALA A 198 18.90 3.75 1.03
CA ALA A 198 19.22 2.36 1.37
C ALA A 198 18.88 1.36 0.25
N ILE A 199 18.06 1.75 -0.72
CA ILE A 199 17.56 0.84 -1.75
C ILE A 199 18.60 0.63 -2.84
N SER A 200 18.81 -0.62 -3.25
CA SER A 200 19.64 -1.00 -4.40
C SER A 200 18.81 -1.31 -5.64
N SER A 201 17.65 -1.92 -5.48
CA SER A 201 16.72 -2.23 -6.56
C SER A 201 15.31 -2.45 -6.05
N VAL A 202 14.32 -2.21 -6.90
CA VAL A 202 12.91 -2.53 -6.65
C VAL A 202 12.38 -3.34 -7.81
N ALA A 203 11.65 -4.43 -7.51
CA ALA A 203 10.89 -5.17 -8.49
C ALA A 203 9.40 -5.08 -8.16
N VAL A 204 8.55 -5.01 -9.19
CA VAL A 204 7.10 -5.11 -9.05
C VAL A 204 6.64 -6.34 -9.83
N GLU A 205 6.09 -7.30 -9.14
CA GLU A 205 5.60 -8.54 -9.71
C GLU A 205 4.06 -8.58 -9.64
N LEU A 206 3.40 -8.60 -10.82
CA LEU A 206 1.94 -8.63 -10.92
C LEU A 206 1.36 -10.05 -10.88
N ALA A 207 2.07 -11.01 -11.48
CA ALA A 207 1.68 -12.42 -11.49
C ALA A 207 2.91 -13.33 -11.59
N PRO A 208 3.77 -13.40 -10.54
CA PRO A 208 4.95 -14.27 -10.55
C PRO A 208 4.52 -15.74 -10.40
N MET A 209 4.98 -16.60 -11.31
CA MET A 209 4.59 -18.03 -11.32
C MET A 209 5.47 -18.90 -10.42
N ASP A 210 6.46 -18.33 -9.75
CA ASP A 210 7.24 -19.02 -8.73
C ASP A 210 6.44 -19.14 -7.42
N VAL A 211 6.44 -20.34 -6.79
CA VAL A 211 5.68 -20.65 -5.58
C VAL A 211 6.23 -20.01 -4.31
N VAL A 212 7.43 -19.45 -4.35
CA VAL A 212 8.02 -18.69 -3.24
C VAL A 212 7.30 -17.36 -3.00
N TYR A 213 6.59 -16.84 -4.00
CA TYR A 213 5.78 -15.64 -3.88
C TYR A 213 4.40 -15.97 -3.31
N GLY A 214 4.02 -15.32 -2.22
CA GLY A 214 2.72 -15.50 -1.57
C GLY A 214 2.29 -14.28 -0.76
N GLY A 215 1.10 -14.32 -0.18
CA GLY A 215 0.58 -13.29 0.68
C GLY A 215 0.11 -12.02 -0.03
N PHE A 216 -0.26 -12.10 -1.29
CA PHE A 216 -0.87 -11.01 -2.06
C PHE A 216 -1.76 -11.57 -3.19
N SER A 217 -2.83 -10.88 -3.47
CA SER A 217 -3.68 -11.13 -4.64
C SER A 217 -3.57 -10.02 -5.70
N ALA A 218 -3.17 -8.79 -5.37
CA ALA A 218 -2.93 -7.74 -6.36
C ALA A 218 -1.50 -7.78 -6.93
N CYS A 219 -0.53 -7.14 -6.30
CA CYS A 219 0.88 -7.21 -6.71
C CYS A 219 1.84 -7.29 -5.52
N ASN A 220 3.06 -7.68 -5.81
CA ASN A 220 4.18 -7.61 -4.87
C ASN A 220 5.15 -6.52 -5.29
N ILE A 221 5.49 -5.63 -4.36
CA ILE A 221 6.54 -4.62 -4.48
C ILE A 221 7.71 -5.10 -3.63
N ASN A 222 8.79 -5.52 -4.28
CA ASN A 222 9.93 -6.15 -3.61
C ASN A 222 11.17 -5.25 -3.70
N ALA A 223 11.56 -4.64 -2.59
CA ALA A 223 12.74 -3.82 -2.47
C ALA A 223 13.90 -4.61 -1.85
N VAL A 224 15.10 -4.38 -2.35
CA VAL A 224 16.34 -4.93 -1.78
C VAL A 224 17.25 -3.79 -1.39
N THR A 225 17.83 -3.88 -0.20
CA THR A 225 18.70 -2.87 0.33
C THR A 225 20.15 -3.07 -0.08
N LYS A 226 20.95 -1.99 -0.03
CA LYS A 226 22.39 -2.02 -0.27
C LYS A 226 23.11 -2.87 0.79
N THR A 227 24.29 -3.29 0.45
CA THR A 227 25.24 -3.97 1.35
C THR A 227 26.57 -3.22 1.39
N GLY A 228 27.42 -3.49 2.37
CA GLY A 228 28.78 -2.96 2.43
C GLY A 228 29.65 -3.47 1.29
N SER A 229 30.80 -2.82 1.08
CA SER A 229 31.82 -3.20 0.09
C SER A 229 33.21 -3.23 0.72
N ASN A 230 34.21 -3.73 -0.02
CA ASN A 230 35.61 -3.70 0.45
C ASN A 230 36.16 -2.27 0.57
N GLU A 231 35.63 -1.34 -0.22
CA GLU A 231 35.92 0.07 -0.12
C GLU A 231 34.88 0.77 0.77
N LEU A 232 35.35 1.69 1.61
CA LEU A 232 34.46 2.53 2.38
C LEU A 232 33.77 3.52 1.43
N PHE A 233 32.45 3.55 1.46
CA PHE A 233 31.65 4.50 0.70
C PHE A 233 30.56 5.10 1.57
N GLY A 234 30.09 6.27 1.16
CA GLY A 234 28.95 6.89 1.83
C GLY A 234 28.43 8.09 1.06
N SER A 235 27.27 8.56 1.49
CA SER A 235 26.71 9.80 0.99
C SER A 235 25.97 10.57 2.08
N ILE A 236 25.82 11.86 1.85
CA ILE A 236 24.99 12.77 2.65
C ILE A 236 24.14 13.54 1.68
N PHE A 237 22.84 13.63 1.93
CA PHE A 237 21.95 14.48 1.16
C PHE A 237 21.21 15.47 2.05
N PHE A 238 20.74 16.55 1.42
CA PHE A 238 19.84 17.54 1.99
C PHE A 238 18.96 18.09 0.90
N ASP A 239 17.68 18.25 1.14
CA ASP A 239 16.76 19.02 0.28
C ASP A 239 15.84 19.91 1.08
N TYR A 240 15.30 20.93 0.41
CA TYR A 240 14.48 21.99 0.97
C TYR A 240 13.31 22.30 0.04
N GLY A 241 12.13 22.47 0.60
CA GLY A 241 10.91 23.00 0.01
C GLY A 241 10.29 24.05 0.91
N SER A 242 9.40 24.89 0.40
CA SER A 242 8.65 25.86 1.20
C SER A 242 7.43 26.38 0.42
N ASP A 243 6.54 27.08 1.10
CA ASP A 243 5.41 27.80 0.50
C ASP A 243 5.81 28.69 -0.68
N SER A 244 6.95 29.36 -0.59
CA SER A 244 7.48 30.24 -1.66
C SER A 244 7.98 29.47 -2.90
N LEU A 245 8.17 28.16 -2.78
CA LEU A 245 8.55 27.23 -3.84
C LEU A 245 7.38 26.37 -4.32
N ARG A 246 6.15 26.78 -4.03
CA ARG A 246 4.90 26.12 -4.42
C ARG A 246 3.99 27.09 -5.18
N GLY A 247 3.16 26.55 -6.08
CA GLY A 247 2.16 27.30 -6.83
C GLY A 247 1.02 27.80 -5.95
N ASP A 248 0.48 28.95 -6.30
CA ASP A 248 -0.63 29.61 -5.64
C ASP A 248 -1.81 29.90 -6.60
N LYS A 249 -1.84 29.22 -7.77
CA LYS A 249 -2.88 29.42 -8.78
C LYS A 249 -3.34 28.13 -9.42
N LEU A 250 -4.66 28.00 -9.55
CA LEU A 250 -5.32 26.94 -10.31
C LEU A 250 -6.44 27.56 -11.14
N GLU A 251 -6.36 27.42 -12.48
CA GLU A 251 -7.38 27.85 -13.46
C GLU A 251 -7.80 29.32 -13.31
N GLY A 252 -6.84 30.18 -13.00
CA GLY A 252 -7.05 31.60 -12.80
C GLY A 252 -7.44 32.00 -11.38
N ASP A 253 -7.79 31.06 -10.51
CA ASP A 253 -8.08 31.32 -9.10
C ASP A 253 -6.78 31.43 -8.30
N ASN A 254 -6.72 32.41 -7.40
CA ASN A 254 -5.62 32.49 -6.43
C ASN A 254 -5.97 31.63 -5.22
N ILE A 255 -5.07 30.71 -4.88
CA ILE A 255 -5.17 29.84 -3.73
C ILE A 255 -4.44 30.49 -2.55
N ALA A 256 -5.06 30.50 -1.38
CA ALA A 256 -4.42 31.03 -0.18
C ALA A 256 -3.18 30.19 0.17
N SER A 257 -2.03 30.86 0.27
CA SER A 257 -0.80 30.21 0.70
C SER A 257 -0.84 29.93 2.19
N GLN A 258 -0.36 28.75 2.59
CA GLN A 258 -0.10 28.40 3.97
C GLN A 258 1.39 28.53 4.22
N ASP A 259 1.80 29.11 5.32
CA ASP A 259 3.22 29.34 5.67
C ASP A 259 3.84 28.04 6.19
N TYR A 260 4.84 27.48 5.49
CA TYR A 260 5.57 26.27 5.87
C TYR A 260 6.98 26.21 5.27
N ASP A 261 7.84 25.51 5.98
CA ASP A 261 9.17 25.08 5.52
C ASP A 261 9.31 23.57 5.66
N GLU A 262 9.90 22.93 4.66
CA GLU A 262 10.18 21.49 4.71
C GLU A 262 11.64 21.20 4.48
N THR A 263 12.22 20.33 5.30
CA THR A 263 13.61 19.88 5.16
C THR A 263 13.72 18.37 5.23
N ARG A 264 14.45 17.80 4.29
CA ARG A 264 14.87 16.39 4.36
C ARG A 264 16.38 16.29 4.33
N TRP A 265 16.91 15.45 5.18
CA TRP A 265 18.32 15.13 5.16
C TRP A 265 18.58 13.69 5.57
N GLY A 266 19.68 13.15 5.10
CA GLY A 266 20.07 11.80 5.48
C GLY A 266 21.50 11.50 5.11
N MET A 267 21.94 10.32 5.55
CA MET A 267 23.28 9.81 5.28
C MET A 267 23.24 8.30 5.13
N GLU A 268 24.19 7.80 4.34
CA GLU A 268 24.50 6.38 4.27
C GLU A 268 26.00 6.14 4.41
N LEU A 269 26.35 4.98 4.95
CA LEU A 269 27.74 4.54 5.10
C LEU A 269 27.81 3.02 4.96
N GLY A 270 28.71 2.53 4.11
CA GLY A 270 28.95 1.11 3.95
C GLY A 270 30.44 0.81 3.77
N GLY A 271 30.85 -0.38 4.19
CA GLY A 271 32.25 -0.80 4.09
C GLY A 271 32.50 -2.19 4.65
N ALA A 272 33.78 -2.60 4.65
CA ALA A 272 34.20 -3.84 5.27
C ALA A 272 34.72 -3.60 6.71
N ILE A 273 34.21 -4.39 7.66
CA ILE A 273 34.80 -4.55 8.98
C ILE A 273 36.03 -5.48 8.86
N ILE A 274 35.84 -6.56 8.08
CA ILE A 274 36.91 -7.50 7.69
C ILE A 274 36.82 -7.67 6.19
N PRO A 275 37.82 -7.24 5.40
CA PRO A 275 37.81 -7.39 3.95
C PRO A 275 37.41 -8.81 3.50
N ASP A 276 36.64 -8.90 2.42
CA ASP A 276 36.12 -10.12 1.81
C ASP A 276 35.24 -11.01 2.74
N THR A 277 35.03 -10.60 4.00
CA THR A 277 34.44 -11.49 5.02
C THR A 277 33.24 -10.86 5.75
N LEU A 278 33.42 -9.67 6.31
CA LEU A 278 32.39 -9.04 7.16
C LEU A 278 32.16 -7.60 6.73
N PHE A 279 30.98 -7.33 6.27
CA PHE A 279 30.56 -6.03 5.76
C PHE A 279 29.50 -5.41 6.66
N PHE A 280 29.43 -4.08 6.66
CA PHE A 280 28.37 -3.32 7.29
C PHE A 280 27.80 -2.31 6.31
N TYR A 281 26.55 -1.97 6.51
CA TYR A 281 25.83 -0.87 5.85
C TYR A 281 24.90 -0.21 6.85
N GLY A 282 24.77 1.11 6.79
CA GLY A 282 23.79 1.87 7.57
C GLY A 282 23.30 3.06 6.79
N ALA A 283 22.02 3.37 6.93
CA ALA A 283 21.38 4.53 6.37
C ALA A 283 20.45 5.18 7.39
N TYR A 284 20.35 6.50 7.35
CA TYR A 284 19.48 7.34 8.17
C TYR A 284 18.83 8.40 7.29
N GLU A 285 17.55 8.67 7.52
CA GLU A 285 16.81 9.74 6.85
C GLU A 285 15.83 10.38 7.83
N LYS A 286 15.77 11.73 7.85
CA LYS A 286 14.79 12.51 8.58
C LYS A 286 14.11 13.49 7.63
N TYR A 287 12.80 13.60 7.78
CA TYR A 287 11.95 14.55 7.09
C TYR A 287 11.14 15.35 8.13
N ASP A 288 11.40 16.64 8.19
CA ASP A 288 10.59 17.63 8.87
C ASP A 288 9.74 18.29 7.78
N GLY A 289 8.43 18.06 7.79
CA GLY A 289 7.50 18.44 6.74
C GLY A 289 6.22 19.08 7.27
N ALA A 290 5.27 19.35 6.38
CA ALA A 290 4.02 20.00 6.72
C ALA A 290 2.82 19.36 5.99
N ASP A 291 1.78 19.05 6.73
CA ASP A 291 0.48 18.65 6.19
C ASP A 291 -0.38 19.90 5.93
N LEU A 292 -0.81 20.08 4.68
CA LEU A 292 -1.55 21.26 4.26
C LEU A 292 -3.06 21.04 4.38
N ASN A 293 -3.75 21.97 5.01
CA ASN A 293 -5.20 21.98 5.07
C ASN A 293 -5.80 22.65 3.83
N ASN A 294 -6.44 21.88 2.96
CA ASN A 294 -7.04 22.36 1.71
C ASN A 294 -8.44 22.99 1.89
N ARG A 295 -8.98 23.06 3.10
CA ARG A 295 -10.35 23.52 3.38
C ARG A 295 -10.37 24.84 4.14
N GLY A 296 -11.46 25.58 3.96
CA GLY A 296 -11.69 26.82 4.68
C GLY A 296 -13.12 27.34 4.50
N ALA A 297 -13.51 28.31 5.30
CA ALA A 297 -14.80 28.99 5.19
C ALA A 297 -14.96 29.75 3.85
N ILE A 298 -16.19 30.11 3.51
CA ILE A 298 -16.49 30.94 2.33
C ILE A 298 -15.63 32.21 2.35
N GLY A 299 -14.94 32.46 1.23
CA GLY A 299 -14.09 33.64 1.05
C GLY A 299 -12.72 33.54 1.71
N SER A 300 -12.32 32.38 2.22
CA SER A 300 -10.99 32.13 2.77
C SER A 300 -9.89 32.04 1.71
N GLY A 301 -10.27 31.69 0.46
CA GLY A 301 -9.34 31.38 -0.62
C GLY A 301 -8.74 29.98 -0.51
N ALA A 302 -9.28 29.13 0.33
CA ALA A 302 -8.91 27.71 0.37
C ALA A 302 -9.25 27.02 -0.95
N ILE A 303 -8.56 25.94 -1.28
CA ILE A 303 -8.82 25.17 -2.51
C ILE A 303 -10.26 24.65 -2.54
N ASN A 304 -10.75 24.20 -1.39
CA ASN A 304 -12.12 23.73 -1.17
C ASN A 304 -12.77 24.62 -0.09
N GLU A 305 -13.57 25.59 -0.51
CA GLU A 305 -14.36 26.39 0.41
C GLU A 305 -15.62 25.60 0.82
N VAL A 306 -15.82 25.45 2.13
CA VAL A 306 -17.01 24.84 2.74
C VAL A 306 -18.09 25.93 2.91
N PRO A 307 -19.39 25.64 2.72
CA PRO A 307 -20.46 26.63 2.71
C PRO A 307 -20.80 27.16 4.12
N VAL A 308 -19.81 27.60 4.89
CA VAL A 308 -19.95 28.20 6.22
C VAL A 308 -19.34 29.61 6.25
N ALA A 309 -20.02 30.54 6.88
CA ALA A 309 -19.49 31.89 7.06
C ALA A 309 -18.50 31.96 8.24
N GLN A 310 -17.42 32.70 8.10
CA GLN A 310 -16.45 32.91 9.18
C GLN A 310 -17.13 33.46 10.46
N ALA A 311 -18.18 34.28 10.31
CA ALA A 311 -18.91 34.84 11.44
C ALA A 311 -19.65 33.78 12.29
N ASP A 312 -20.13 32.71 11.65
CA ASP A 312 -20.80 31.61 12.36
C ASP A 312 -19.76 30.76 13.09
N LEU A 313 -18.60 30.51 12.50
CA LEU A 313 -17.47 29.83 13.15
C LEU A 313 -16.94 30.63 14.34
N ASP A 314 -16.82 31.95 14.21
CA ASP A 314 -16.42 32.85 15.32
C ASP A 314 -17.42 32.80 16.46
N GLU A 315 -18.72 32.75 16.14
CA GLU A 315 -19.80 32.65 17.14
C GLU A 315 -19.82 31.30 17.85
N ILE A 316 -19.66 30.19 17.10
CA ILE A 316 -19.54 28.85 17.68
C ILE A 316 -18.32 28.79 18.61
N ALA A 317 -17.17 29.29 18.17
CA ALA A 317 -15.97 29.35 19.01
C ALA A 317 -16.17 30.20 20.28
N ARG A 318 -16.89 31.32 20.16
CA ARG A 318 -17.21 32.16 21.32
C ARG A 318 -18.09 31.39 22.31
N ILE A 319 -19.13 30.72 21.87
CA ILE A 319 -20.03 29.92 22.68
C ILE A 319 -19.26 28.77 23.37
N ALA A 320 -18.40 28.05 22.62
CA ALA A 320 -17.56 26.98 23.17
C ALA A 320 -16.72 27.47 24.36
N ARG A 321 -16.11 28.67 24.25
CA ARG A 321 -15.31 29.28 25.32
C ARG A 321 -16.16 29.77 26.49
N GLU A 322 -17.22 30.52 26.20
CA GLU A 322 -17.99 31.23 27.26
C GLU A 322 -18.99 30.32 27.96
N VAL A 323 -19.57 29.33 27.27
CA VAL A 323 -20.64 28.48 27.81
C VAL A 323 -20.09 27.16 28.32
N TYR A 324 -19.17 26.54 27.55
CA TYR A 324 -18.64 25.20 27.85
C TYR A 324 -17.23 25.22 28.44
N GLY A 325 -16.54 26.38 28.39
CA GLY A 325 -15.19 26.52 28.92
C GLY A 325 -14.13 25.81 28.06
N TYR A 326 -14.45 25.53 26.79
CA TYR A 326 -13.58 24.81 25.83
C TYR A 326 -13.01 25.76 24.78
N GLU A 327 -11.72 25.63 24.49
CA GLU A 327 -11.04 26.36 23.40
C GLU A 327 -10.99 25.45 22.17
N PRO A 328 -11.83 25.66 21.14
CA PRO A 328 -11.94 24.75 20.01
C PRO A 328 -10.76 24.79 19.04
N GLY A 329 -9.90 25.79 19.16
CA GLY A 329 -8.78 26.00 18.25
C GLY A 329 -9.07 27.00 17.13
N ARG A 330 -8.43 26.82 16.00
CA ARG A 330 -8.43 27.74 14.86
C ARG A 330 -9.40 27.27 13.75
N THR A 331 -9.84 28.20 12.95
CA THR A 331 -10.66 27.98 11.74
C THR A 331 -9.89 28.31 10.45
N ALA A 332 -8.68 28.85 10.56
CA ALA A 332 -7.85 29.17 9.39
C ALA A 332 -7.22 27.92 8.81
N SER A 333 -7.11 27.88 7.48
CA SER A 333 -6.31 26.89 6.78
C SER A 333 -4.83 27.13 7.06
N GLU A 334 -4.28 26.46 8.04
CA GLU A 334 -2.86 26.50 8.40
C GLU A 334 -2.24 25.12 8.27
N ALA A 335 -0.95 25.05 7.98
CA ALA A 335 -0.19 23.83 7.90
C ALA A 335 0.07 23.24 9.29
N PHE A 336 0.17 21.92 9.37
CA PHE A 336 0.57 21.19 10.57
C PHE A 336 1.93 20.55 10.34
N ASP A 337 2.90 20.89 11.18
CA ASP A 337 4.25 20.30 11.12
C ASP A 337 4.22 18.84 11.53
N PHE A 338 4.93 17.99 10.79
CA PHE A 338 5.15 16.59 11.11
C PHE A 338 6.63 16.19 11.01
N GLU A 339 6.96 15.08 11.64
CA GLU A 339 8.28 14.47 11.54
C GLU A 339 8.17 13.02 11.04
N ASP A 340 9.14 12.59 10.22
CA ASP A 340 9.35 11.21 9.78
C ASP A 340 10.83 10.87 9.95
N GLU A 341 11.15 9.90 10.82
CA GLU A 341 12.51 9.48 11.12
C GLU A 341 12.67 7.99 10.85
N LYS A 342 13.69 7.63 10.11
CA LYS A 342 13.94 6.23 9.74
C LYS A 342 15.42 5.90 9.63
N TYR A 343 15.77 4.67 10.04
CA TYR A 343 17.10 4.14 9.85
C TYR A 343 17.11 2.65 9.58
N LEU A 344 18.15 2.25 8.86
CA LEU A 344 18.42 0.86 8.52
C LEU A 344 19.87 0.55 8.82
N LEU A 345 20.10 -0.56 9.52
CA LEU A 345 21.43 -1.08 9.80
C LEU A 345 21.50 -2.53 9.31
N LYS A 346 22.57 -2.86 8.57
CA LYS A 346 22.76 -4.19 8.00
C LYS A 346 24.20 -4.68 8.19
N ALA A 347 24.34 -5.96 8.45
CA ALA A 347 25.61 -6.65 8.49
C ALA A 347 25.56 -7.94 7.68
N ASP A 348 26.51 -8.12 6.78
CA ASP A 348 26.67 -9.31 5.95
C ASP A 348 27.96 -10.02 6.30
N TRP A 349 27.87 -11.25 6.78
CA TRP A 349 28.99 -12.09 7.16
C TRP A 349 29.13 -13.28 6.23
N TYR A 350 30.13 -13.26 5.37
CA TYR A 350 30.58 -14.40 4.58
C TYR A 350 31.45 -15.30 5.45
N ILE A 351 30.82 -16.25 6.15
CA ILE A 351 31.52 -17.18 7.07
C ILE A 351 32.57 -17.99 6.30
N ASN A 352 32.22 -18.34 5.08
CA ASN A 352 33.11 -18.91 4.05
C ASN A 352 32.39 -18.78 2.70
N ASP A 353 32.98 -19.30 1.61
CA ASP A 353 32.42 -19.22 0.25
C ASP A 353 31.03 -19.87 0.11
N ALA A 354 30.67 -20.80 1.01
CA ALA A 354 29.41 -21.55 0.99
C ALA A 354 28.35 -21.01 1.98
N HIS A 355 28.71 -20.17 2.94
CA HIS A 355 27.79 -19.73 3.99
C HIS A 355 27.84 -18.21 4.19
N ARG A 356 26.69 -17.55 4.01
CA ARG A 356 26.48 -16.13 4.29
C ARG A 356 25.36 -15.94 5.33
N LEU A 357 25.59 -15.11 6.31
CA LEU A 357 24.60 -14.62 7.27
C LEU A 357 24.40 -13.13 7.05
N SER A 358 23.17 -12.70 6.88
CA SER A 358 22.79 -11.29 6.80
C SER A 358 21.85 -10.94 7.96
N VAL A 359 22.11 -9.84 8.65
CA VAL A 359 21.29 -9.33 9.74
C VAL A 359 20.91 -7.90 9.41
N THR A 360 19.62 -7.59 9.45
CA THR A 360 19.09 -6.24 9.19
C THR A 360 18.22 -5.80 10.36
N TYR A 361 18.36 -4.55 10.75
CA TYR A 361 17.51 -3.82 11.68
C TYR A 361 16.94 -2.60 10.97
N MET A 362 15.62 -2.39 11.05
CA MET A 362 14.95 -1.20 10.53
C MET A 362 14.08 -0.58 11.61
N TYR A 363 13.98 0.74 11.57
CA TYR A 363 13.12 1.54 12.43
C TYR A 363 12.53 2.69 11.63
N ASN A 364 11.24 2.97 11.87
CA ASN A 364 10.59 4.18 11.37
C ASN A 364 9.58 4.68 12.39
N ASP A 365 9.63 5.96 12.71
CA ASP A 365 8.58 6.73 13.39
C ASP A 365 8.04 7.75 12.37
N SER A 366 6.78 7.62 12.01
CA SER A 366 6.16 8.39 10.93
C SER A 366 4.71 8.70 11.24
N PHE A 367 4.38 9.99 11.31
CA PHE A 367 3.02 10.43 11.50
C PHE A 367 2.67 11.64 10.65
N ASN A 368 1.39 11.94 10.54
CA ASN A 368 0.85 13.15 9.96
C ASN A 368 -0.39 13.62 10.71
N PHE A 369 -0.86 14.82 10.39
CA PHE A 369 -2.11 15.37 10.87
C PHE A 369 -3.15 15.31 9.75
N THR A 370 -4.38 14.94 10.10
CA THR A 370 -5.46 14.80 9.13
C THR A 370 -6.78 15.24 9.76
N PRO A 371 -7.67 15.86 8.96
CA PRO A 371 -9.06 16.04 9.37
C PRO A 371 -9.73 14.67 9.51
N SER A 372 -10.70 14.56 10.41
CA SER A 372 -11.43 13.32 10.63
C SER A 372 -12.66 13.21 9.73
N ASP A 373 -13.51 14.22 9.80
CA ASP A 373 -14.77 14.31 9.07
C ASP A 373 -14.61 15.33 7.97
N GLY A 374 -14.30 14.84 6.83
CA GLY A 374 -13.74 15.76 5.89
C GLY A 374 -14.43 15.87 4.53
N ASP A 375 -15.73 16.25 4.43
CA ASP A 375 -16.40 16.52 3.16
C ASP A 375 -16.66 18.02 2.92
N LEU A 376 -17.35 18.37 1.84
CA LEU A 376 -17.63 19.76 1.48
C LEU A 376 -18.76 20.39 2.28
N ASP A 377 -19.52 19.60 2.99
CA ASP A 377 -20.60 19.96 3.91
C ASP A 377 -20.19 19.81 5.38
N GLU A 378 -18.91 19.60 5.65
CA GLU A 378 -18.34 19.45 6.98
C GLU A 378 -17.19 20.44 7.22
N PHE A 379 -17.18 21.10 8.37
CA PHE A 379 -16.12 22.00 8.80
C PHE A 379 -15.62 21.62 10.19
N GLU A 380 -14.33 21.47 10.33
CA GLU A 380 -13.67 21.11 11.59
C GLU A 380 -12.79 22.25 12.12
N PHE A 381 -12.85 22.49 13.44
CA PHE A 381 -11.81 23.24 14.12
C PHE A 381 -10.53 22.41 14.20
N ASP A 382 -9.34 23.04 14.19
CA ASP A 382 -8.05 22.35 14.13
C ASP A 382 -7.77 21.39 15.30
N LYS A 383 -8.42 21.56 16.45
CA LYS A 383 -8.32 20.65 17.58
C LYS A 383 -9.12 19.35 17.41
N HIS A 384 -10.06 19.34 16.48
CA HIS A 384 -10.78 18.14 16.08
C HIS A 384 -9.92 17.22 15.23
N PHE A 385 -8.97 17.77 14.47
CA PHE A 385 -8.00 17.00 13.70
C PHE A 385 -7.27 16.01 14.59
N TYR A 386 -6.73 14.96 13.99
CA TYR A 386 -5.97 13.97 14.74
C TYR A 386 -4.59 13.71 14.16
N LYS A 387 -3.65 13.42 15.04
CA LYS A 387 -2.35 12.85 14.73
C LYS A 387 -2.54 11.39 14.43
N ARG A 388 -2.08 10.95 13.27
CA ARG A 388 -2.14 9.56 12.79
C ARG A 388 -0.76 9.09 12.38
N GLY A 389 -0.37 7.89 12.80
CA GLY A 389 0.91 7.32 12.41
C GLY A 389 1.22 6.02 13.10
N ALA A 390 2.44 5.54 12.86
CA ALA A 390 2.93 4.34 13.51
C ALA A 390 4.44 4.41 13.74
N GLU A 391 4.87 3.73 14.81
CA GLU A 391 6.24 3.33 15.04
C GLU A 391 6.41 1.89 14.59
N LEU A 392 7.40 1.64 13.73
CA LEU A 392 7.75 0.31 13.21
C LEU A 392 9.16 -0.07 13.64
N THR A 393 9.30 -1.24 14.24
CA THR A 393 10.59 -1.89 14.48
C THR A 393 10.64 -3.23 13.78
N THR A 394 11.70 -3.47 12.98
CA THR A 394 11.90 -4.73 12.25
C THR A 394 13.29 -5.32 12.52
N TYR A 395 13.32 -6.60 12.83
CA TYR A 395 14.54 -7.41 12.87
C TYR A 395 14.47 -8.49 11.79
N ASN A 396 15.56 -8.71 11.07
CA ASN A 396 15.65 -9.75 10.04
C ASN A 396 17.01 -10.45 10.06
N VAL A 397 16.98 -11.77 10.01
CA VAL A 397 18.17 -12.63 9.96
C VAL A 397 18.02 -13.64 8.83
N ASN A 398 18.91 -13.58 7.85
CA ASN A 398 18.92 -14.49 6.69
C ASN A 398 20.22 -15.32 6.69
N TRP A 399 20.09 -16.62 6.64
CA TRP A 399 21.22 -17.54 6.45
C TRP A 399 21.12 -18.27 5.12
N TYR A 400 22.08 -18.05 4.26
CA TYR A 400 22.23 -18.72 2.96
C TYR A 400 23.35 -19.74 3.05
N ALA A 401 23.12 -20.99 2.60
CA ALA A 401 24.07 -22.06 2.68
C ALA A 401 24.11 -22.91 1.41
N ASP A 402 25.26 -22.99 0.76
CA ASP A 402 25.54 -23.88 -0.36
C ASP A 402 26.24 -25.14 0.17
N TRP A 403 25.50 -26.21 0.41
CA TRP A 403 26.02 -27.44 0.98
C TRP A 403 26.92 -28.22 -0.01
N ASN A 404 26.66 -28.07 -1.27
CA ASN A 404 27.43 -28.53 -2.42
C ASN A 404 26.93 -27.88 -3.70
N ASP A 405 27.56 -28.13 -4.85
CA ASP A 405 27.24 -27.55 -6.16
C ASP A 405 25.78 -27.77 -6.60
N ARG A 406 25.00 -28.61 -5.92
CA ARG A 406 23.62 -28.98 -6.29
C ARG A 406 22.59 -28.64 -5.24
N PHE A 407 22.98 -28.50 -3.99
CA PHE A 407 22.05 -28.32 -2.89
C PHE A 407 22.38 -27.06 -2.11
N SER A 408 21.44 -26.14 -2.08
CA SER A 408 21.46 -24.93 -1.27
C SER A 408 20.24 -24.83 -0.38
N THR A 409 20.36 -24.08 0.72
CA THR A 409 19.27 -23.75 1.63
C THR A 409 19.29 -22.28 1.99
N GLU A 410 18.12 -21.75 2.27
CA GLU A 410 17.91 -20.45 2.89
C GLU A 410 17.03 -20.61 4.13
N ILE A 411 17.46 -20.00 5.23
CA ILE A 411 16.66 -19.90 6.45
C ILE A 411 16.59 -18.42 6.81
N ARG A 412 15.36 -17.92 6.98
CA ARG A 412 15.09 -16.54 7.38
C ARG A 412 14.22 -16.52 8.63
N TYR A 413 14.52 -15.58 9.52
CA TYR A 413 13.65 -15.20 10.64
C TYR A 413 13.50 -13.70 10.65
N SER A 414 12.26 -13.22 10.79
CA SER A 414 12.00 -11.80 11.00
C SER A 414 10.91 -11.57 12.04
N LEU A 415 11.00 -10.40 12.67
CA LEU A 415 10.05 -9.88 13.64
C LEU A 415 9.72 -8.45 13.24
N ASN A 416 8.44 -8.16 13.06
CA ASN A 416 7.90 -6.82 12.87
C ASN A 416 7.02 -6.48 14.06
N ASP A 417 7.28 -5.35 14.68
CA ASP A 417 6.52 -4.79 15.78
C ASP A 417 6.01 -3.41 15.36
N VAL A 418 4.70 -3.19 15.44
CA VAL A 418 4.03 -1.98 14.95
C VAL A 418 3.09 -1.44 16.02
N ASP A 419 3.38 -0.22 16.46
CA ASP A 419 2.54 0.55 17.37
C ASP A 419 1.86 1.69 16.59
N PHE A 420 0.54 1.63 16.45
CA PHE A 420 -0.27 2.67 15.80
C PHE A 420 -0.77 3.69 16.79
N LEU A 421 -0.65 4.98 16.40
CA LEU A 421 -1.18 6.10 17.14
C LEU A 421 -2.27 6.82 16.32
N GLN A 422 -3.44 7.01 16.93
CA GLN A 422 -4.48 7.93 16.45
C GLN A 422 -4.96 8.75 17.63
N GLN A 423 -4.64 10.04 17.66
CA GLN A 423 -4.93 10.92 18.80
C GLN A 423 -5.39 12.29 18.33
N ALA A 424 -6.53 12.76 18.85
CA ALA A 424 -7.01 14.10 18.55
C ALA A 424 -6.00 15.20 18.99
N VAL A 425 -5.82 16.23 18.17
CA VAL A 425 -4.95 17.38 18.45
C VAL A 425 -5.39 18.10 19.73
N GLY A 426 -6.70 18.15 19.98
CA GLY A 426 -7.29 18.73 21.19
C GLY A 426 -7.08 17.93 22.47
N GLY A 427 -6.56 16.69 22.38
CA GLY A 427 -6.46 15.76 23.51
C GLY A 427 -7.76 15.01 23.78
N LYS A 428 -7.81 14.21 24.87
CA LYS A 428 -8.92 13.32 25.23
C LYS A 428 -9.88 13.92 26.29
N ASP A 429 -9.77 15.21 26.63
CA ASP A 429 -10.48 15.77 27.80
C ASP A 429 -11.89 16.28 27.49
N PHE A 430 -12.26 16.48 26.21
CA PHE A 430 -13.53 17.12 25.83
C PHE A 430 -14.24 16.32 24.72
N ALA A 431 -15.54 16.09 24.91
CA ALA A 431 -16.42 15.39 23.98
C ALA A 431 -16.38 15.94 22.57
N GLU A 432 -16.82 15.17 21.61
CA GLU A 432 -17.17 15.69 20.30
C GLU A 432 -18.47 16.49 20.36
N PHE A 433 -18.44 17.69 19.81
CA PHE A 433 -19.64 18.50 19.59
C PHE A 433 -19.82 18.75 18.10
N ARG A 434 -21.00 18.40 17.59
CA ARG A 434 -21.43 18.63 16.22
C ARG A 434 -22.56 19.67 16.23
N VAL A 435 -22.36 20.80 15.55
CA VAL A 435 -23.35 21.86 15.38
C VAL A 435 -23.86 21.82 13.94
N GLU A 436 -25.05 21.32 13.75
CA GLU A 436 -25.67 21.14 12.43
C GLU A 436 -26.27 22.50 11.98
N LEU A 437 -25.74 23.03 10.86
CA LEU A 437 -26.25 24.23 10.19
C LEU A 437 -27.04 23.81 8.93
N ASP A 438 -27.66 24.76 8.23
CA ASP A 438 -28.52 24.45 7.08
C ASP A 438 -27.81 23.67 5.95
N GLU A 439 -26.52 23.92 5.72
CA GLU A 439 -25.75 23.36 4.61
C GLU A 439 -24.42 22.75 5.06
N VAL A 440 -24.08 22.78 6.35
CA VAL A 440 -22.77 22.32 6.86
C VAL A 440 -22.84 21.91 8.31
N ASP A 441 -22.14 20.88 8.65
CA ASP A 441 -21.91 20.46 10.02
C ASP A 441 -20.56 20.98 10.53
N VAL A 442 -20.57 21.54 11.72
CA VAL A 442 -19.35 22.11 12.34
C VAL A 442 -18.95 21.29 13.55
N TYR A 443 -17.75 20.72 13.48
CA TYR A 443 -17.19 19.84 14.50
C TYR A 443 -16.17 20.56 15.39
N LEU A 444 -16.25 20.30 16.68
CA LEU A 444 -15.29 20.76 17.70
C LEU A 444 -15.19 19.74 18.84
N GLY A 445 -14.09 19.73 19.55
CA GLY A 445 -13.77 18.70 20.54
C GLY A 445 -12.87 17.62 19.94
N GLN A 446 -12.81 16.49 20.60
CA GLN A 446 -12.12 15.32 20.01
C GLN A 446 -13.07 14.53 19.14
N ASP A 447 -12.59 14.05 18.03
CA ASP A 447 -13.32 13.13 17.14
C ASP A 447 -13.75 11.86 17.88
N ASP A 448 -14.99 11.43 17.71
CA ASP A 448 -15.59 10.29 18.39
C ASP A 448 -14.82 8.99 18.20
N SER A 449 -14.30 8.77 16.99
CA SER A 449 -13.53 7.59 16.61
C SER A 449 -12.09 7.60 17.16
N ARG A 450 -11.64 8.69 17.78
CA ARG A 450 -10.29 8.83 18.39
C ARG A 450 -10.36 8.83 19.93
N GLN A 451 -11.54 8.78 20.49
CA GLN A 451 -11.74 8.76 21.95
C GLN A 451 -11.16 7.49 22.58
N ALA A 452 -11.38 6.33 21.98
CA ALA A 452 -10.69 5.08 22.32
C ALA A 452 -10.19 4.40 21.04
N ASN A 453 -8.93 4.65 20.72
CA ASN A 453 -8.31 4.14 19.49
C ASN A 453 -6.81 3.86 19.74
N GLU A 454 -6.50 2.60 20.06
CA GLU A 454 -5.15 2.09 20.26
C GLU A 454 -5.02 0.76 19.51
N MET A 455 -3.97 0.61 18.72
CA MET A 455 -3.73 -0.63 17.98
C MET A 455 -2.24 -0.92 17.91
N ASN A 456 -1.86 -2.15 18.24
CA ASN A 456 -0.54 -2.67 17.96
C ASN A 456 -0.64 -4.09 17.40
N TYR A 457 0.37 -4.48 16.64
CA TYR A 457 0.49 -5.86 16.19
C TYR A 457 1.94 -6.28 16.06
N GLU A 458 2.16 -7.57 16.28
CA GLU A 458 3.45 -8.24 16.09
C GLU A 458 3.30 -9.31 15.00
N ILE A 459 4.27 -9.38 14.08
CA ILE A 459 4.35 -10.43 13.06
C ILE A 459 5.70 -11.13 13.17
N GLU A 460 5.69 -12.37 13.59
CA GLU A 460 6.84 -13.26 13.53
C GLU A 460 6.85 -14.06 12.22
N GLN A 461 7.99 -14.08 11.54
CA GLN A 461 8.18 -14.82 10.29
C GLN A 461 9.46 -15.66 10.32
N LEU A 462 9.40 -16.96 9.99
CA LEU A 462 10.59 -17.81 9.75
C LEU A 462 10.42 -18.67 8.51
N VAL A 463 11.37 -18.75 7.65
CA VAL A 463 11.41 -19.45 6.38
C VAL A 463 12.48 -20.50 6.40
N ALA A 464 12.15 -21.66 5.87
CA ALA A 464 13.14 -22.67 5.55
C ALA A 464 12.87 -23.24 4.15
N ARG A 465 13.75 -22.95 3.19
CA ARG A 465 13.67 -23.52 1.85
C ARG A 465 14.96 -24.19 1.45
N GLY A 466 14.85 -25.20 0.60
CA GLY A 466 15.98 -25.89 -0.01
C GLY A 466 15.77 -26.04 -1.51
N SER A 467 16.83 -25.83 -2.29
CA SER A 467 16.83 -26.01 -3.74
C SER A 467 17.85 -27.08 -4.14
N TYR A 468 17.42 -28.03 -4.95
CA TYR A 468 18.26 -29.11 -5.45
C TYR A 468 18.29 -29.14 -6.97
N THR A 469 19.47 -28.94 -7.58
CA THR A 469 19.66 -28.98 -9.02
C THR A 469 20.01 -30.39 -9.47
N LEU A 470 19.22 -30.96 -10.34
CA LEU A 470 19.39 -32.28 -10.91
C LEU A 470 19.33 -32.23 -12.45
N ASN A 471 20.47 -32.24 -13.11
CA ASN A 471 20.58 -32.04 -14.56
C ASN A 471 19.89 -30.73 -15.00
N ASN A 472 18.86 -30.83 -15.84
CA ASN A 472 18.06 -29.69 -16.32
C ASN A 472 16.82 -29.38 -15.44
N HIS A 473 16.73 -29.92 -14.25
CA HIS A 473 15.69 -29.64 -13.25
C HIS A 473 16.27 -28.91 -12.04
N THR A 474 15.55 -27.95 -11.52
CA THR A 474 15.79 -27.37 -10.21
C THR A 474 14.54 -27.53 -9.37
N ILE A 475 14.63 -28.39 -8.37
CA ILE A 475 13.54 -28.66 -7.45
C ILE A 475 13.71 -27.78 -6.22
N THR A 476 12.75 -26.93 -5.94
CA THR A 476 12.66 -26.10 -4.74
C THR A 476 11.52 -26.59 -3.85
N ALA A 477 11.82 -26.81 -2.59
CA ALA A 477 10.82 -27.13 -1.58
C ALA A 477 11.02 -26.23 -0.36
N GLY A 478 9.93 -25.81 0.25
CA GLY A 478 10.02 -24.96 1.43
C GLY A 478 8.82 -25.11 2.35
N PHE A 479 9.05 -24.70 3.57
CA PHE A 479 8.06 -24.53 4.60
C PHE A 479 8.12 -23.10 5.13
N GLU A 480 6.96 -22.50 5.37
CA GLU A 480 6.80 -21.14 5.85
C GLU A 480 5.69 -21.08 6.90
N ARG A 481 5.83 -20.19 7.90
CA ARG A 481 4.77 -19.87 8.87
C ARG A 481 4.80 -18.40 9.26
N GLU A 482 3.71 -17.72 9.31
CA GLU A 482 3.52 -16.36 9.81
C GLU A 482 2.60 -16.41 11.03
N ASP A 483 3.10 -15.94 12.17
CA ASP A 483 2.33 -15.73 13.39
C ASP A 483 2.01 -14.25 13.51
N MET A 484 0.74 -13.92 13.69
CA MET A 484 0.28 -12.55 13.88
C MET A 484 -0.50 -12.45 15.19
N GLN A 485 -0.10 -11.49 16.04
CA GLN A 485 -0.80 -11.11 17.26
C GLN A 485 -1.27 -9.68 17.13
N ILE A 486 -2.52 -9.40 17.49
CA ILE A 486 -3.18 -8.10 17.32
C ILE A 486 -3.83 -7.70 18.63
N TYR A 487 -3.48 -6.52 19.13
CA TYR A 487 -4.24 -5.79 20.14
C TYR A 487 -4.96 -4.64 19.45
N ASN A 488 -6.29 -4.55 19.62
CA ASN A 488 -7.10 -3.50 19.02
C ASN A 488 -8.12 -2.98 20.04
N LEU A 489 -8.00 -1.70 20.38
CA LEU A 489 -9.00 -0.92 21.07
C LEU A 489 -9.57 0.10 20.08
N PHE A 490 -10.77 -0.12 19.58
CA PHE A 490 -11.52 0.84 18.79
C PHE A 490 -12.97 0.86 19.27
N TYR A 491 -13.35 1.96 19.91
CA TYR A 491 -14.72 2.14 20.35
C TYR A 491 -15.13 3.61 20.32
N GLN A 492 -16.22 3.91 19.64
CA GLN A 492 -16.70 5.28 19.43
C GLN A 492 -17.52 5.80 20.62
N HIS A 493 -17.59 7.12 20.75
CA HIS A 493 -18.39 7.85 21.73
C HIS A 493 -18.02 7.60 23.19
N VAL A 494 -16.81 7.18 23.49
CA VAL A 494 -16.39 6.84 24.87
C VAL A 494 -16.40 8.05 25.79
N ASP A 495 -16.15 9.24 25.27
CA ASP A 495 -16.25 10.54 25.96
C ASP A 495 -17.47 11.35 25.49
N THR A 496 -18.43 10.72 24.84
CA THR A 496 -19.65 11.23 24.23
C THR A 496 -19.46 11.96 22.90
N GLU A 497 -20.50 11.88 22.06
CA GLU A 497 -20.77 12.78 20.95
C GLU A 497 -22.08 13.55 21.24
N VAL A 498 -22.08 14.86 21.02
CA VAL A 498 -23.23 15.74 21.29
C VAL A 498 -23.61 16.50 20.03
N ARG A 499 -24.84 16.32 19.54
CA ARG A 499 -25.36 17.00 18.34
C ARG A 499 -26.35 18.10 18.70
N PHE A 500 -26.24 19.23 18.00
CA PHE A 500 -27.08 20.41 18.20
C PHE A 500 -27.70 20.87 16.87
N ASP A 501 -29.02 21.05 16.82
CA ASP A 501 -29.72 21.65 15.69
C ASP A 501 -29.51 23.18 15.70
N GLY A 502 -28.35 23.65 15.20
CA GLY A 502 -28.02 25.06 15.07
C GLY A 502 -27.37 25.73 16.27
N ILE A 503 -26.85 26.93 16.02
CA ILE A 503 -26.09 27.75 17.00
C ILE A 503 -26.91 28.14 18.21
N GLU A 504 -28.21 28.43 18.05
CA GLU A 504 -29.09 28.85 19.17
C GLU A 504 -29.25 27.71 20.21
N ASN A 505 -29.43 26.47 19.74
CA ASN A 505 -29.51 25.29 20.58
C ASN A 505 -28.16 24.97 21.23
N PHE A 506 -27.09 25.13 20.51
CA PHE A 506 -25.73 25.01 21.05
C PHE A 506 -25.49 26.02 22.19
N ALA A 507 -25.84 27.28 21.97
CA ALA A 507 -25.71 28.30 23.04
C ALA A 507 -26.59 28.02 24.27
N ALA A 508 -27.77 27.43 24.09
CA ALA A 508 -28.71 27.09 25.13
C ALA A 508 -28.44 25.75 25.84
N GLY A 509 -27.50 24.94 25.35
CA GLY A 509 -27.22 23.60 25.85
C GLY A 509 -28.36 22.60 25.57
N GLN A 510 -29.18 22.84 24.52
CA GLN A 510 -30.26 21.99 24.13
C GLN A 510 -29.75 21.00 23.04
N ALA A 511 -29.29 19.83 23.46
CA ALA A 511 -28.79 18.82 22.56
C ALA A 511 -29.93 18.04 21.89
N ALA A 512 -29.87 17.90 20.56
CA ALA A 512 -30.75 17.03 19.81
C ALA A 512 -30.49 15.55 20.16
N ARG A 513 -29.22 15.18 20.28
CA ARG A 513 -28.76 13.83 20.66
C ARG A 513 -27.48 13.89 21.49
N VAL A 514 -27.32 12.91 22.36
CA VAL A 514 -26.06 12.61 23.04
C VAL A 514 -25.83 11.11 22.95
N TYR A 515 -24.73 10.72 22.33
CA TYR A 515 -24.29 9.33 22.23
C TYR A 515 -23.24 9.04 23.30
N TYR A 516 -23.23 7.81 23.79
CA TYR A 516 -22.20 7.28 24.67
C TYR A 516 -22.00 5.79 24.41
N GLY A 517 -20.76 5.38 24.21
CA GLY A 517 -20.38 3.99 24.04
C GLY A 517 -19.20 3.65 24.94
N ASN A 518 -19.23 2.52 25.63
CA ASN A 518 -18.10 2.08 26.45
C ASN A 518 -18.25 0.59 26.80
N ALA A 519 -17.18 0.02 27.38
CA ALA A 519 -17.28 -1.26 28.05
C ALA A 519 -18.32 -1.19 29.19
N ILE A 520 -18.98 -2.31 29.51
CA ILE A 520 -19.99 -2.42 30.60
C ILE A 520 -19.41 -1.95 31.94
N SER A 521 -18.09 -2.04 32.14
CA SER A 521 -17.38 -1.50 33.29
C SER A 521 -17.28 0.03 33.32
N ASN A 522 -17.61 0.73 32.24
CA ASN A 522 -17.29 2.14 31.96
C ASN A 522 -15.77 2.44 32.00
N ASN A 523 -14.95 1.44 31.68
CA ASN A 523 -13.51 1.59 31.47
C ASN A 523 -13.19 1.19 30.03
N GLU A 524 -12.76 2.13 29.21
CA GLU A 524 -12.53 1.95 27.77
C GLU A 524 -11.59 0.79 27.44
N GLN A 525 -10.56 0.57 28.27
CA GLN A 525 -9.58 -0.51 28.07
C GLN A 525 -10.21 -1.91 28.12
N ASP A 526 -11.35 -2.07 28.80
CA ASP A 526 -12.05 -3.35 28.87
C ASP A 526 -12.86 -3.65 27.57
N ALA A 527 -12.93 -2.69 26.63
CA ALA A 527 -13.49 -2.89 25.28
C ALA A 527 -12.46 -3.40 24.29
N ALA A 528 -11.18 -3.42 24.65
CA ALA A 528 -10.11 -3.90 23.77
C ALA A 528 -10.24 -5.41 23.48
N VAL A 529 -9.77 -5.81 22.30
CA VAL A 529 -9.66 -7.22 21.91
C VAL A 529 -8.19 -7.56 21.64
N ASP A 530 -7.81 -8.75 22.09
CA ASP A 530 -6.50 -9.35 21.86
C ASP A 530 -6.72 -10.71 21.21
N TRP A 531 -6.21 -10.91 20.00
CA TRP A 531 -6.42 -12.10 19.21
C TRP A 531 -5.30 -12.34 18.23
N GLY A 532 -5.16 -13.59 17.78
CA GLY A 532 -4.11 -13.91 16.82
C GLY A 532 -4.41 -15.15 15.99
N TYR A 533 -3.60 -15.35 14.98
CA TYR A 533 -3.64 -16.51 14.12
C TYR A 533 -2.27 -16.78 13.50
N ALA A 534 -2.09 -17.98 13.00
CA ALA A 534 -0.94 -18.34 12.21
C ALA A 534 -1.34 -18.88 10.85
N VAL A 535 -0.55 -18.54 9.81
CA VAL A 535 -0.66 -19.15 8.48
C VAL A 535 0.56 -20.05 8.26
N ASN A 536 0.35 -21.30 7.94
CA ASN A 536 1.41 -22.24 7.61
C ASN A 536 1.38 -22.54 6.11
N THR A 537 2.54 -22.71 5.51
CA THR A 537 2.67 -23.00 4.10
C THR A 537 3.68 -24.09 3.83
N LEU A 538 3.33 -25.00 2.93
CA LEU A 538 4.24 -25.94 2.30
C LEU A 538 4.23 -25.73 0.79
N TYR A 539 5.39 -25.74 0.16
CA TYR A 539 5.46 -25.67 -1.30
C TYR A 539 6.51 -26.56 -1.90
N LEU A 540 6.25 -26.92 -3.17
CA LEU A 540 7.16 -27.68 -4.01
C LEU A 540 7.09 -27.12 -5.45
N GLN A 541 8.25 -26.90 -6.06
CA GLN A 541 8.37 -26.41 -7.42
C GLN A 541 9.45 -27.20 -8.17
N ASP A 542 9.22 -27.42 -9.46
CA ASP A 542 10.23 -27.86 -10.42
C ASP A 542 10.38 -26.81 -11.53
N GLU A 543 11.56 -26.24 -11.65
CA GLU A 543 11.98 -25.45 -12.79
C GLU A 543 12.69 -26.38 -13.77
N TRP A 544 12.05 -26.69 -14.87
CA TRP A 544 12.54 -27.62 -15.89
C TRP A 544 13.01 -26.90 -17.15
N GLN A 545 14.33 -26.89 -17.37
CA GLN A 545 14.93 -26.43 -18.62
C GLN A 545 14.75 -27.51 -19.68
N ILE A 546 13.69 -27.48 -20.48
CA ILE A 546 13.36 -28.49 -21.48
C ILE A 546 14.43 -28.53 -22.57
N ASN A 547 14.90 -27.38 -23.00
CA ASN A 547 16.02 -27.19 -23.94
C ASN A 547 16.58 -25.77 -23.78
N ASP A 548 17.63 -25.43 -24.58
CA ASP A 548 18.33 -24.13 -24.49
C ASP A 548 17.43 -22.89 -24.64
N ARG A 549 16.18 -23.05 -25.10
CA ARG A 549 15.25 -21.95 -25.42
C ARG A 549 13.92 -22.03 -24.67
N LEU A 550 13.64 -23.11 -23.96
CA LEU A 550 12.35 -23.29 -23.28
C LEU A 550 12.58 -23.80 -21.86
N ALA A 551 12.16 -22.99 -20.91
CA ALA A 551 12.02 -23.33 -19.51
C ALA A 551 10.54 -23.37 -19.11
N VAL A 552 10.20 -24.28 -18.21
CA VAL A 552 8.84 -24.44 -17.64
C VAL A 552 8.97 -24.53 -16.13
N THR A 553 8.10 -23.83 -15.44
CA THR A 553 7.95 -23.89 -13.97
C THR A 553 6.62 -24.55 -13.61
N LEU A 554 6.67 -25.55 -12.74
CA LEU A 554 5.52 -26.26 -12.23
C LEU A 554 5.58 -26.21 -10.70
N GLY A 555 4.57 -25.66 -10.06
CA GLY A 555 4.58 -25.46 -8.62
C GLY A 555 3.24 -25.73 -7.97
N LEU A 556 3.30 -26.11 -6.71
CA LEU A 556 2.16 -26.28 -5.85
C LEU A 556 2.49 -25.70 -4.49
N ARG A 557 1.58 -24.87 -3.97
CA ARG A 557 1.63 -24.27 -2.63
C ARG A 557 0.39 -24.70 -1.88
N TYR A 558 0.52 -25.10 -0.61
CA TYR A 558 -0.57 -25.44 0.30
C TYR A 558 -0.48 -24.55 1.53
N GLU A 559 -1.52 -23.81 1.80
CA GLU A 559 -1.63 -22.90 2.95
C GLU A 559 -2.76 -23.34 3.86
N TRP A 560 -2.54 -23.23 5.18
CA TRP A 560 -3.58 -23.49 6.17
C TRP A 560 -3.43 -22.56 7.36
N TYR A 561 -4.56 -22.17 7.92
CA TYR A 561 -4.67 -21.27 9.05
C TYR A 561 -4.83 -22.02 10.36
N GLU A 562 -4.27 -21.48 11.44
CA GLU A 562 -4.43 -21.95 12.81
C GLU A 562 -4.80 -20.76 13.69
N SER A 563 -5.93 -20.81 14.41
CA SER A 563 -6.33 -19.80 15.39
C SER A 563 -7.03 -20.47 16.57
N SER A 564 -6.55 -20.21 17.78
CA SER A 564 -7.21 -20.64 19.01
C SER A 564 -8.23 -19.63 19.54
N ASP A 565 -8.11 -18.38 19.11
CA ASP A 565 -8.90 -17.29 19.64
C ASP A 565 -10.26 -17.25 18.94
N LYS A 566 -11.30 -16.92 19.70
CA LYS A 566 -12.68 -16.87 19.24
C LYS A 566 -13.37 -15.62 19.72
N PRO A 567 -14.25 -15.04 18.87
CA PRO A 567 -15.14 -13.98 19.31
C PRO A 567 -16.00 -14.39 20.49
N ASN A 568 -16.36 -13.43 21.34
CA ASN A 568 -17.28 -13.68 22.42
C ASN A 568 -18.68 -14.02 21.90
N VAL A 569 -19.25 -15.12 22.42
CA VAL A 569 -20.60 -15.56 22.01
C VAL A 569 -21.66 -14.62 22.59
N ASN A 570 -22.50 -14.05 21.72
CA ASN A 570 -23.66 -13.26 22.11
C ASN A 570 -24.88 -14.18 22.24
N PRO A 571 -25.50 -14.33 23.45
CA PRO A 571 -26.64 -15.23 23.64
C PRO A 571 -27.90 -14.81 22.87
N ASP A 572 -28.10 -13.51 22.67
CA ASP A 572 -29.28 -13.00 21.97
C ASP A 572 -29.12 -13.26 20.46
N PHE A 573 -27.89 -13.11 19.91
CA PHE A 573 -27.61 -13.54 18.55
C PHE A 573 -27.92 -15.03 18.35
N VAL A 574 -27.49 -15.88 19.26
CA VAL A 574 -27.78 -17.32 19.18
C VAL A 574 -29.28 -17.61 19.23
N ALA A 575 -30.03 -16.85 20.01
CA ALA A 575 -31.49 -17.00 20.09
C ALA A 575 -32.18 -16.56 18.79
N ASP A 576 -31.69 -15.48 18.14
CA ASP A 576 -32.31 -14.93 16.93
C ASP A 576 -31.94 -15.71 15.66
N TYR A 577 -30.69 -16.12 15.54
CA TYR A 577 -30.14 -16.76 14.34
C TYR A 577 -30.05 -18.28 14.41
N GLY A 578 -30.05 -18.87 15.61
CA GLY A 578 -30.00 -20.32 15.82
C GLY A 578 -28.63 -20.97 15.65
N PHE A 579 -27.56 -20.16 15.49
CA PHE A 579 -26.17 -20.62 15.47
C PHE A 579 -25.29 -19.63 16.26
N SER A 580 -24.01 -19.98 16.48
CA SER A 580 -23.09 -19.14 17.26
C SER A 580 -22.30 -18.18 16.39
N ASN A 581 -22.04 -16.95 16.88
CA ASN A 581 -21.20 -15.94 16.23
C ASN A 581 -19.69 -16.12 16.51
N ASP A 582 -19.24 -17.31 16.95
CA ASP A 582 -17.85 -17.57 17.34
C ASP A 582 -16.99 -18.27 16.25
N ALA A 583 -17.41 -18.16 14.99
CA ALA A 583 -16.57 -18.58 13.87
C ALA A 583 -15.27 -17.75 13.81
N ASN A 584 -14.16 -18.39 13.51
CA ASN A 584 -12.84 -17.79 13.42
C ASN A 584 -12.08 -18.32 12.19
N LEU A 585 -10.79 -17.96 12.04
CA LEU A 585 -9.97 -18.37 10.91
C LEU A 585 -9.40 -19.79 11.01
N ASP A 586 -9.66 -20.56 12.10
CA ASP A 586 -9.10 -21.88 12.28
C ASP A 586 -9.59 -22.89 11.23
N ASN A 587 -8.67 -23.69 10.72
CA ASN A 587 -8.90 -24.70 9.69
C ASN A 587 -9.26 -24.20 8.28
N LEU A 588 -9.16 -22.90 7.98
CA LEU A 588 -9.16 -22.47 6.59
C LEU A 588 -7.93 -23.04 5.88
N ASP A 589 -8.11 -23.61 4.69
CA ASP A 589 -6.97 -24.12 3.91
C ASP A 589 -7.17 -23.94 2.39
N MET A 590 -6.06 -23.91 1.66
CA MET A 590 -6.11 -23.73 0.22
C MET A 590 -4.93 -24.40 -0.51
N ILE A 591 -5.21 -24.87 -1.71
CA ILE A 591 -4.21 -25.43 -2.63
C ILE A 591 -4.03 -24.49 -3.81
N LEU A 592 -2.84 -23.96 -3.99
CA LEU A 592 -2.50 -22.91 -4.93
C LEU A 592 -1.55 -23.43 -6.02
N PRO A 593 -2.07 -24.01 -7.12
CA PRO A 593 -1.26 -24.48 -8.22
C PRO A 593 -0.73 -23.33 -9.07
N ARG A 594 0.49 -23.48 -9.61
CA ARG A 594 1.12 -22.54 -10.53
C ARG A 594 1.82 -23.24 -11.67
N PHE A 595 1.69 -22.67 -12.85
CA PHE A 595 2.36 -23.06 -14.06
C PHE A 595 2.92 -21.82 -14.76
N GLY A 596 4.20 -21.87 -15.14
CA GLY A 596 4.83 -20.80 -15.89
C GLY A 596 5.74 -21.34 -16.99
N PHE A 597 6.01 -20.52 -18.00
CA PHE A 597 6.99 -20.82 -19.02
C PHE A 597 7.71 -19.57 -19.49
N THR A 598 8.97 -19.76 -19.94
CA THR A 598 9.75 -18.77 -20.68
C THR A 598 10.29 -19.45 -21.93
N TRP A 599 10.06 -18.83 -23.08
CA TRP A 599 10.45 -19.34 -24.37
C TRP A 599 11.19 -18.30 -25.22
N ASP A 600 12.47 -18.52 -25.47
CA ASP A 600 13.26 -17.73 -26.42
C ASP A 600 12.91 -18.17 -27.83
N ALA A 601 11.83 -17.57 -28.37
CA ALA A 601 11.34 -17.91 -29.74
C ALA A 601 12.39 -17.58 -30.80
N SER A 602 13.22 -16.58 -30.54
CA SER A 602 14.45 -16.28 -31.28
C SER A 602 15.44 -15.57 -30.35
N ASP A 603 16.64 -15.27 -30.86
CA ASP A 603 17.65 -14.49 -30.10
C ASP A 603 17.20 -13.05 -29.80
N ALA A 604 16.12 -12.57 -30.42
CA ALA A 604 15.55 -11.25 -30.29
C ALA A 604 14.14 -11.25 -29.67
N ILE A 605 13.51 -12.40 -29.48
CA ILE A 605 12.13 -12.48 -28.98
C ILE A 605 12.07 -13.52 -27.87
N THR A 606 11.71 -13.06 -26.67
CA THR A 606 11.35 -13.89 -25.53
C THR A 606 9.85 -13.81 -25.28
N VAL A 607 9.18 -14.93 -25.14
CA VAL A 607 7.77 -15.05 -24.76
C VAL A 607 7.69 -15.72 -23.39
N ARG A 608 6.91 -15.15 -22.50
CA ARG A 608 6.68 -15.67 -21.15
C ARG A 608 5.20 -15.72 -20.84
N GLY A 609 4.80 -16.57 -19.92
CA GLY A 609 3.41 -16.60 -19.50
C GLY A 609 3.14 -17.68 -18.48
N GLY A 610 1.93 -17.71 -17.98
CA GLY A 610 1.54 -18.69 -16.99
C GLY A 610 0.10 -18.56 -16.51
N ILE A 611 -0.23 -19.48 -15.64
CA ILE A 611 -1.50 -19.51 -14.89
C ILE A 611 -1.20 -19.92 -13.46
N GLY A 612 -1.80 -19.22 -12.48
CA GLY A 612 -1.62 -19.53 -11.08
C GLY A 612 -2.79 -19.09 -10.24
N LEU A 613 -2.99 -19.77 -9.12
CA LEU A 613 -3.90 -19.37 -8.06
C LEU A 613 -3.07 -18.68 -6.96
N PHE A 614 -3.54 -17.52 -6.52
CA PHE A 614 -2.88 -16.67 -5.53
C PHE A 614 -3.83 -16.41 -4.35
N SER A 615 -3.25 -16.16 -3.17
CA SER A 615 -3.97 -15.85 -1.93
C SER A 615 -3.27 -14.73 -1.19
N GLY A 616 -3.97 -14.07 -0.28
CA GLY A 616 -3.40 -13.13 0.67
C GLY A 616 -3.66 -11.66 0.35
N GLY A 617 -3.10 -10.81 1.22
CA GLY A 617 -3.31 -9.36 1.20
C GLY A 617 -4.59 -8.89 1.91
N ASN A 618 -5.37 -9.79 2.52
CA ASN A 618 -6.61 -9.43 3.21
C ASN A 618 -6.32 -8.60 4.47
N PRO A 619 -6.95 -7.42 4.63
CA PRO A 619 -6.75 -6.60 5.83
C PRO A 619 -7.35 -7.28 7.06
N ASN A 620 -6.55 -7.45 8.11
CA ASN A 620 -6.99 -8.08 9.36
C ASN A 620 -8.02 -7.24 10.14
N VAL A 621 -8.16 -5.98 9.83
CA VAL A 621 -9.20 -5.12 10.41
C VAL A 621 -10.61 -5.67 10.19
N TRP A 622 -10.87 -6.33 9.06
CA TRP A 622 -12.18 -6.94 8.82
C TRP A 622 -12.44 -8.14 9.73
N TYR A 623 -11.42 -8.94 10.01
CA TYR A 623 -11.52 -10.01 11.00
C TYR A 623 -11.57 -9.46 12.43
N SER A 624 -10.85 -8.37 12.72
CA SER A 624 -10.88 -7.73 14.04
C SER A 624 -12.27 -7.20 14.39
N ASN A 625 -13.05 -6.70 13.41
CA ASN A 625 -14.45 -6.32 13.64
C ASN A 625 -15.32 -7.48 14.16
N VAL A 626 -15.00 -8.73 13.77
CA VAL A 626 -15.71 -9.92 14.26
C VAL A 626 -15.43 -10.17 15.75
N PHE A 627 -14.25 -9.80 16.23
CA PHE A 627 -13.88 -9.94 17.65
C PHE A 627 -14.38 -8.77 18.51
N SER A 628 -14.28 -7.53 18.00
CA SER A 628 -14.67 -6.32 18.73
C SER A 628 -16.18 -6.09 18.78
N ASN A 629 -16.90 -6.34 17.67
CA ASN A 629 -18.31 -6.00 17.54
C ASN A 629 -19.23 -7.19 17.90
N THR A 630 -19.05 -7.75 19.09
CA THR A 630 -19.88 -8.85 19.58
C THR A 630 -21.06 -8.40 20.45
N ASN A 631 -21.06 -7.11 20.84
CA ASN A 631 -22.05 -6.51 21.77
C ASN A 631 -22.17 -7.26 23.11
N THR A 632 -21.05 -7.81 23.61
CA THR A 632 -21.01 -8.57 24.86
C THR A 632 -20.19 -7.88 25.95
N THR A 633 -19.12 -7.20 25.59
CA THR A 633 -18.19 -6.52 26.53
C THR A 633 -18.38 -5.02 26.56
N ALA A 634 -18.85 -4.44 25.45
CA ALA A 634 -19.08 -3.03 25.26
C ALA A 634 -20.43 -2.80 24.58
N VAL A 635 -21.09 -1.71 24.90
CA VAL A 635 -22.40 -1.32 24.35
C VAL A 635 -22.45 0.19 24.11
N GLN A 636 -23.27 0.61 23.14
CA GLN A 636 -23.54 2.00 22.83
C GLN A 636 -24.99 2.35 23.11
N THR A 637 -25.24 3.57 23.60
CA THR A 637 -26.57 4.07 23.93
C THR A 637 -26.70 5.56 23.59
N GLN A 638 -27.91 6.08 23.55
CA GLN A 638 -28.15 7.50 23.27
C GLN A 638 -29.35 8.05 24.03
N ILE A 639 -29.35 9.37 24.24
CA ILE A 639 -30.52 10.13 24.70
C ILE A 639 -30.81 11.27 23.72
N ARG A 640 -32.08 11.65 23.58
CA ARG A 640 -32.54 12.66 22.62
C ARG A 640 -33.29 13.81 23.31
N GLY A 641 -33.16 15.02 22.74
CA GLY A 641 -33.88 16.20 23.19
C GLY A 641 -33.50 16.59 24.62
N VAL A 642 -32.24 16.80 24.92
CA VAL A 642 -31.67 16.87 26.27
C VAL A 642 -31.21 18.28 26.60
N ASP A 643 -31.62 18.79 27.74
CA ASP A 643 -31.01 19.96 28.38
C ASP A 643 -29.75 19.52 29.13
N LEU A 644 -28.57 19.84 28.56
CA LEU A 644 -27.29 19.42 29.07
C LEU A 644 -26.99 20.02 30.46
N PHE A 645 -27.48 21.25 30.76
CA PHE A 645 -27.25 21.90 32.05
C PHE A 645 -28.12 21.33 33.18
N ALA A 646 -29.15 20.55 32.82
CA ALA A 646 -29.99 19.85 33.77
C ALA A 646 -29.53 18.43 34.10
N GLN A 647 -28.45 17.92 33.42
CA GLN A 647 -27.95 16.57 33.66
C GLN A 647 -26.98 16.48 34.84
N GLU A 648 -26.92 15.31 35.47
CA GLU A 648 -25.82 14.90 36.36
C GLU A 648 -24.72 14.23 35.51
N TYR A 649 -23.47 14.56 35.80
CA TYR A 649 -22.30 14.06 35.09
C TYR A 649 -21.43 13.15 35.93
N VAL A 650 -20.83 12.15 35.34
CA VAL A 650 -19.84 11.21 35.91
C VAL A 650 -18.65 11.08 34.97
N ASN A 651 -17.61 10.35 35.37
CA ASN A 651 -16.41 10.09 34.57
C ASN A 651 -15.76 11.37 34.04
N CYS A 652 -15.71 12.40 34.86
CA CYS A 652 -15.09 13.65 34.48
C CYS A 652 -13.58 13.57 34.66
N GLU A 653 -12.85 14.03 33.66
CA GLU A 653 -11.39 14.06 33.70
C GLU A 653 -10.88 14.99 34.82
N ALA A 654 -9.73 14.63 35.40
CA ALA A 654 -9.12 15.40 36.51
C ALA A 654 -8.63 16.79 36.06
N SER A 655 -8.40 16.99 34.76
CA SER A 655 -8.02 18.26 34.13
C SER A 655 -9.23 19.14 33.81
N ALA A 656 -10.45 18.62 33.89
CA ALA A 656 -11.66 19.35 33.53
C ALA A 656 -11.82 20.59 34.38
N PRO A 657 -12.15 21.76 33.79
CA PRO A 657 -12.40 22.99 34.56
C PRO A 657 -13.65 22.87 35.45
N GLN A 658 -14.57 22.01 35.05
CA GLN A 658 -15.77 21.61 35.79
C GLN A 658 -16.30 20.29 35.26
N CYS A 659 -16.88 19.47 36.09
CA CYS A 659 -17.64 18.30 35.66
C CYS A 659 -18.99 18.77 35.10
N GLY A 660 -19.22 18.57 33.79
CA GLY A 660 -20.39 19.10 33.10
C GLY A 660 -20.45 18.82 31.62
N PRO A 661 -21.26 19.57 30.86
CA PRO A 661 -21.41 19.35 29.42
C PRO A 661 -20.08 19.36 28.68
N GLY A 662 -19.78 18.28 27.93
CA GLY A 662 -18.53 18.07 27.17
C GLY A 662 -17.32 17.62 28.01
N TRP A 663 -17.36 17.75 29.36
CA TRP A 663 -16.23 17.36 30.23
C TRP A 663 -16.50 16.10 31.05
N GLY A 664 -17.63 15.47 30.83
CA GLY A 664 -18.00 14.22 31.48
C GLY A 664 -19.20 13.57 30.82
N VAL A 665 -19.52 12.38 31.24
CA VAL A 665 -20.61 11.56 30.70
C VAL A 665 -21.88 11.82 31.48
N PRO A 666 -23.05 12.04 30.83
CA PRO A 666 -24.34 12.06 31.52
C PRO A 666 -24.54 10.75 32.28
N LYS A 667 -24.80 10.85 33.57
CA LYS A 667 -24.90 9.72 34.50
C LYS A 667 -25.92 8.66 34.04
N GLN A 668 -27.03 9.11 33.43
CA GLN A 668 -28.02 8.19 32.86
C GLN A 668 -27.41 7.27 31.79
N LEU A 669 -26.54 7.79 30.90
CA LEU A 669 -25.90 6.99 29.84
C LEU A 669 -24.89 6.01 30.44
N ALA A 670 -24.09 6.46 31.42
CA ALA A 670 -23.15 5.58 32.10
C ALA A 670 -23.84 4.43 32.84
N GLU A 671 -25.02 4.72 33.47
CA GLU A 671 -25.84 3.70 34.15
C GLU A 671 -26.47 2.70 33.14
N GLN A 672 -26.88 3.16 31.95
CA GLN A 672 -27.38 2.31 30.87
C GLN A 672 -26.27 1.36 30.36
N VAL A 673 -25.08 1.90 30.05
CA VAL A 673 -23.93 1.07 29.63
C VAL A 673 -23.56 0.06 30.72
N ALA A 674 -23.50 0.47 32.00
CA ALA A 674 -23.23 -0.43 33.12
C ALA A 674 -24.30 -1.55 33.30
N ALA A 675 -25.50 -1.31 32.82
CA ALA A 675 -26.57 -2.32 32.80
C ALA A 675 -26.50 -3.24 31.57
N GLY A 676 -25.62 -2.98 30.61
CA GLY A 676 -25.61 -3.64 29.32
C GLY A 676 -26.79 -3.25 28.42
N ASP A 677 -27.42 -2.11 28.70
CA ASP A 677 -28.61 -1.63 27.97
C ASP A 677 -28.17 -0.72 26.82
N GLY A 678 -27.78 -1.35 25.70
CA GLY A 678 -27.40 -0.73 24.45
C GLY A 678 -28.31 -1.20 23.32
N SER A 679 -28.85 -0.27 22.54
CA SER A 679 -29.86 -0.59 21.52
C SER A 679 -29.44 -0.33 20.09
N ASN A 680 -28.24 0.20 19.84
CA ASN A 680 -27.85 0.74 18.52
C ASN A 680 -26.55 0.21 17.97
N PHE A 681 -25.99 -0.87 18.51
CA PHE A 681 -24.74 -1.43 18.00
C PHE A 681 -25.01 -2.73 17.25
N GLU A 682 -24.55 -2.79 16.01
CA GLU A 682 -24.62 -4.00 15.19
C GLU A 682 -23.58 -5.04 15.66
N ILE A 683 -23.94 -6.31 15.53
CA ILE A 683 -23.00 -7.42 15.71
C ILE A 683 -22.35 -7.74 14.38
N VAL A 684 -21.03 -7.89 14.40
CA VAL A 684 -20.26 -8.39 13.25
C VAL A 684 -19.84 -9.83 13.49
N TYR A 685 -20.05 -10.71 12.52
CA TYR A 685 -19.66 -12.10 12.62
C TYR A 685 -19.07 -12.62 11.32
N LEU A 686 -18.24 -13.67 11.45
CA LEU A 686 -17.71 -14.40 10.30
C LEU A 686 -18.71 -15.46 9.87
N ASP A 687 -18.98 -15.57 8.59
CA ASP A 687 -19.80 -16.65 8.02
C ASP A 687 -19.17 -18.00 8.40
N PRO A 688 -19.91 -18.95 9.02
CA PRO A 688 -19.38 -20.27 9.33
C PRO A 688 -18.85 -21.06 8.11
N ASP A 689 -19.32 -20.72 6.92
CA ASP A 689 -18.92 -21.32 5.64
C ASP A 689 -17.93 -20.44 4.87
N PHE A 690 -17.27 -19.47 5.53
CA PHE A 690 -16.31 -18.56 4.92
C PHE A 690 -15.06 -19.32 4.45
N ASP A 691 -14.70 -19.10 3.19
CA ASP A 691 -13.44 -19.57 2.59
C ASP A 691 -12.43 -18.42 2.44
N ALA A 692 -11.15 -18.72 2.57
CA ALA A 692 -10.10 -17.72 2.38
C ALA A 692 -10.05 -17.25 0.91
N PRO A 693 -10.07 -15.91 0.66
CA PRO A 693 -10.10 -15.38 -0.70
C PRO A 693 -8.90 -15.78 -1.53
N THR A 694 -9.15 -16.19 -2.77
CA THR A 694 -8.13 -16.53 -3.75
C THR A 694 -8.38 -15.84 -5.10
N GLU A 695 -7.34 -15.75 -5.95
CA GLU A 695 -7.44 -15.13 -7.26
C GLU A 695 -6.65 -15.91 -8.32
N TRP A 696 -7.33 -16.34 -9.40
CA TRP A 696 -6.69 -16.87 -10.59
C TRP A 696 -6.07 -15.76 -11.41
N LYS A 697 -4.80 -15.89 -11.75
CA LYS A 697 -4.07 -15.01 -12.66
C LYS A 697 -3.61 -15.76 -13.90
N TYR A 698 -3.89 -15.18 -15.06
CA TYR A 698 -3.49 -15.68 -16.39
C TYR A 698 -2.63 -14.60 -17.02
N SER A 699 -1.42 -14.93 -17.42
CA SER A 699 -0.48 -13.97 -18.00
C SER A 699 0.12 -14.47 -19.30
N LEU A 700 0.35 -13.53 -20.23
CA LEU A 700 1.13 -13.76 -21.45
C LEU A 700 1.90 -12.49 -21.77
N GLY A 701 3.20 -12.59 -21.88
CA GLY A 701 4.09 -11.47 -22.17
C GLY A 701 5.08 -11.78 -23.28
N MET A 702 5.57 -10.72 -23.92
CA MET A 702 6.60 -10.79 -24.95
C MET A 702 7.58 -9.63 -24.77
N THR A 703 8.86 -9.92 -24.85
CA THR A 703 9.92 -8.92 -24.99
C THR A 703 10.55 -9.10 -26.38
N TRP A 704 10.64 -8.02 -27.14
CA TRP A 704 11.21 -8.01 -28.49
C TRP A 704 12.30 -6.94 -28.60
N GLU A 705 13.53 -7.39 -28.83
CA GLU A 705 14.67 -6.55 -29.15
C GLU A 705 14.80 -6.40 -30.66
N PHE A 706 14.81 -5.19 -31.20
CA PHE A 706 14.85 -4.94 -32.64
C PHE A 706 15.63 -3.69 -33.00
N GLY A 707 16.05 -3.61 -34.25
CA GLY A 707 16.81 -2.48 -34.79
C GLY A 707 18.11 -2.25 -34.01
N ASP A 708 18.43 -0.98 -33.74
CA ASP A 708 19.65 -0.58 -33.04
C ASP A 708 19.39 -0.49 -31.50
N GLY A 709 18.88 -1.56 -30.88
CA GLY A 709 18.65 -1.63 -29.43
C GLY A 709 17.31 -1.01 -28.94
N TYR A 710 16.26 -1.07 -29.75
CA TYR A 710 14.89 -0.86 -29.27
C TYR A 710 14.41 -2.12 -28.54
N VAL A 711 13.78 -1.94 -27.41
CA VAL A 711 13.15 -3.02 -26.64
C VAL A 711 11.67 -2.72 -26.49
N LEU A 712 10.82 -3.59 -27.03
CA LEU A 712 9.37 -3.57 -26.88
C LEU A 712 8.96 -4.68 -25.93
N THR A 713 8.25 -4.34 -24.88
CA THR A 713 7.55 -5.27 -24.00
C THR A 713 6.04 -5.15 -24.21
N ALA A 714 5.36 -6.28 -24.31
CA ALA A 714 3.90 -6.33 -24.39
C ALA A 714 3.39 -7.41 -23.44
N ASP A 715 2.47 -7.07 -22.54
CA ASP A 715 1.91 -7.97 -21.54
C ASP A 715 0.38 -7.93 -21.57
N ALA A 716 -0.22 -9.10 -21.46
CA ALA A 716 -1.64 -9.31 -21.18
C ALA A 716 -1.78 -10.01 -19.83
N LEU A 717 -2.60 -9.47 -18.95
CA LEU A 717 -2.91 -10.04 -17.66
C LEU A 717 -4.43 -10.09 -17.48
N MET A 718 -4.94 -11.23 -17.05
CA MET A 718 -6.34 -11.42 -16.67
C MET A 718 -6.40 -12.00 -15.27
N THR A 719 -7.24 -11.43 -14.40
CA THR A 719 -7.47 -11.93 -13.06
C THR A 719 -8.94 -12.30 -12.86
N ARG A 720 -9.19 -13.31 -12.04
CA ARG A 720 -10.53 -13.78 -11.66
C ARG A 720 -10.50 -14.19 -10.20
N GLY A 721 -11.16 -13.38 -9.36
CA GLY A 721 -11.34 -13.66 -7.95
C GLY A 721 -12.19 -14.92 -7.73
N ASN A 722 -11.87 -15.63 -6.68
CA ASN A 722 -12.62 -16.75 -6.17
C ASN A 722 -12.73 -16.56 -4.66
N ASP A 723 -13.93 -16.79 -4.12
CA ASP A 723 -14.21 -16.60 -2.68
C ASP A 723 -13.91 -15.18 -2.16
N THR A 724 -14.14 -14.15 -2.98
CA THR A 724 -13.85 -12.75 -2.63
C THR A 724 -14.65 -12.32 -1.39
N ALA A 725 -13.98 -11.77 -0.39
CA ALA A 725 -14.61 -11.31 0.85
C ALA A 725 -15.45 -10.07 0.64
N ILE A 726 -16.65 -10.05 1.18
CA ILE A 726 -17.57 -8.90 1.22
C ILE A 726 -18.33 -8.85 2.53
N TYR A 727 -18.88 -7.68 2.86
CA TYR A 727 -19.88 -7.55 3.92
C TYR A 727 -21.29 -7.58 3.36
N LYS A 728 -22.19 -8.31 4.06
CA LYS A 728 -23.64 -8.30 3.87
C LYS A 728 -24.33 -8.00 5.18
N HIS A 729 -25.61 -7.58 5.09
CA HIS A 729 -26.43 -7.40 6.27
C HIS A 729 -27.13 -8.72 6.63
N GLY A 730 -26.86 -9.25 7.82
CA GLY A 730 -27.35 -10.56 8.22
C GLY A 730 -28.81 -10.61 8.71
N ASP A 731 -29.41 -9.43 8.97
CA ASP A 731 -30.79 -9.29 9.50
C ASP A 731 -31.87 -9.18 8.42
N LEU A 732 -31.52 -8.96 7.15
CA LEU A 732 -32.46 -8.63 6.10
C LEU A 732 -33.03 -9.87 5.39
N ASP A 733 -34.36 -10.03 5.44
CA ASP A 733 -35.09 -11.04 4.69
C ASP A 733 -35.92 -10.35 3.59
N PHE A 734 -35.67 -10.67 2.32
CA PHE A 734 -36.40 -10.10 1.19
C PHE A 734 -37.87 -10.54 1.23
N THR A 735 -38.79 -9.59 1.29
CA THR A 735 -40.24 -9.87 1.39
C THR A 735 -40.85 -10.40 0.10
N GLY A 736 -40.17 -10.25 -1.03
CA GLY A 736 -40.72 -10.51 -2.38
C GLY A 736 -41.47 -9.32 -2.96
N GLU A 737 -41.52 -8.21 -2.25
CA GLU A 737 -42.12 -6.96 -2.69
C GLU A 737 -41.09 -5.94 -3.14
N VAL A 738 -41.45 -5.03 -4.01
CA VAL A 738 -40.66 -3.88 -4.43
C VAL A 738 -41.43 -2.61 -4.14
N ASN A 739 -40.77 -1.56 -3.72
CA ASN A 739 -41.43 -0.30 -3.48
C ASN A 739 -41.68 0.48 -4.78
N ASP A 740 -42.66 1.40 -4.76
CA ASP A 740 -43.17 2.07 -5.96
C ASP A 740 -42.58 3.48 -6.16
N PHE A 741 -41.32 3.67 -5.80
CA PHE A 741 -40.57 4.92 -6.10
C PHE A 741 -40.33 5.16 -7.59
N GLY A 742 -40.90 4.32 -8.45
CA GLY A 742 -40.69 4.37 -9.89
C GLY A 742 -39.53 3.47 -10.38
N ASN A 743 -38.62 3.02 -9.55
CA ASN A 743 -37.47 2.20 -9.90
C ASN A 743 -37.51 0.77 -9.32
N GLY A 744 -38.45 0.46 -8.44
CA GLY A 744 -38.68 -0.91 -7.98
C GLY A 744 -37.68 -1.43 -6.97
N TYR A 745 -37.23 -0.62 -6.01
CA TYR A 745 -36.29 -1.06 -4.96
C TYR A 745 -36.89 -2.19 -4.12
N PRO A 746 -36.07 -3.20 -3.74
CA PRO A 746 -36.53 -4.31 -2.95
C PRO A 746 -36.94 -3.88 -1.54
N VAL A 747 -37.97 -4.52 -1.00
CA VAL A 747 -38.47 -4.34 0.38
C VAL A 747 -37.99 -5.51 1.23
N TYR A 748 -37.38 -5.23 2.35
CA TYR A 748 -36.87 -6.21 3.30
C TYR A 748 -37.67 -6.17 4.61
N ASP A 749 -37.68 -7.27 5.33
CA ASP A 749 -38.13 -7.38 6.70
C ASP A 749 -36.90 -7.47 7.62
N SER A 750 -36.90 -6.75 8.74
CA SER A 750 -35.85 -6.72 9.74
C SER A 750 -36.48 -6.93 11.10
N ALA A 751 -36.42 -8.14 11.60
CA ALA A 751 -37.04 -8.56 12.84
C ALA A 751 -36.06 -9.09 13.90
N ARG A 752 -34.77 -9.20 13.54
CA ARG A 752 -33.69 -9.71 14.37
C ARG A 752 -32.75 -8.59 14.82
N ILE A 753 -31.77 -8.92 15.64
CA ILE A 753 -30.69 -7.99 16.01
C ILE A 753 -29.93 -7.59 14.73
N PRO A 754 -29.70 -6.27 14.48
CA PRO A 754 -28.91 -5.83 13.33
C PRO A 754 -27.53 -6.45 13.32
N THR A 755 -27.15 -7.06 12.22
CA THR A 755 -25.85 -7.74 12.10
C THR A 755 -25.23 -7.48 10.74
N PHE A 756 -23.87 -7.50 10.71
CA PHE A 756 -23.09 -7.61 9.47
C PHE A 756 -22.34 -8.92 9.44
N VAL A 757 -22.36 -9.59 8.31
CA VAL A 757 -21.62 -10.82 8.08
C VAL A 757 -20.47 -10.59 7.11
N LEU A 758 -19.26 -10.94 7.53
CA LEU A 758 -18.13 -11.08 6.62
C LEU A 758 -18.25 -12.45 5.95
N THR A 759 -18.50 -12.47 4.66
CA THR A 759 -18.78 -13.67 3.87
C THR A 759 -18.09 -13.61 2.50
N ASN A 760 -18.23 -14.67 1.72
CA ASN A 760 -17.72 -14.71 0.35
C ASN A 760 -18.79 -14.29 -0.67
N SER A 761 -18.38 -13.48 -1.63
CA SER A 761 -19.24 -13.15 -2.78
C SER A 761 -19.40 -14.37 -3.71
N SER A 762 -20.59 -14.58 -4.19
CA SER A 762 -20.86 -15.57 -5.26
C SER A 762 -20.21 -15.19 -6.60
N LYS A 763 -19.71 -13.97 -6.71
CA LYS A 763 -19.03 -13.42 -7.88
C LYS A 763 -17.67 -12.84 -7.46
N GLY A 764 -16.61 -13.39 -8.00
CA GLY A 764 -15.27 -12.88 -7.77
C GLY A 764 -15.00 -11.55 -8.48
N ASN A 765 -14.01 -10.81 -7.99
CA ASN A 765 -13.49 -9.64 -8.69
C ASN A 765 -12.87 -10.05 -10.03
N GLU A 766 -12.92 -9.16 -11.02
CA GLU A 766 -12.37 -9.41 -12.36
C GLU A 766 -11.48 -8.24 -12.78
N SER A 767 -10.36 -8.54 -13.44
CA SER A 767 -9.56 -7.53 -14.11
C SER A 767 -8.95 -8.09 -15.39
N GLU A 768 -8.90 -7.26 -16.43
CA GLU A 768 -8.23 -7.52 -17.69
C GLU A 768 -7.35 -6.34 -18.06
N SER A 769 -6.10 -6.58 -18.43
CA SER A 769 -5.22 -5.50 -18.87
C SER A 769 -4.33 -5.90 -20.02
N LEU A 770 -4.02 -4.90 -20.85
CA LEU A 770 -3.04 -4.96 -21.93
C LEU A 770 -2.07 -3.80 -21.75
N ALA A 771 -0.77 -4.11 -21.68
CA ALA A 771 0.25 -3.10 -21.50
C ALA A 771 1.34 -3.22 -22.58
N PHE A 772 1.88 -2.07 -22.97
CA PHE A 772 3.00 -1.96 -23.90
C PHE A 772 4.04 -0.99 -23.33
N SER A 773 5.31 -1.34 -23.43
CA SER A 773 6.42 -0.46 -23.06
C SER A 773 7.49 -0.51 -24.16
N LEU A 774 7.93 0.67 -24.62
CA LEU A 774 9.02 0.81 -25.58
C LEU A 774 10.17 1.56 -24.92
N PHE A 775 11.35 0.94 -24.93
CA PHE A 775 12.59 1.51 -24.41
C PHE A 775 13.63 1.67 -25.50
N LYS A 776 14.41 2.75 -25.44
CA LYS A 776 15.59 2.98 -26.28
C LYS A 776 16.63 3.81 -25.55
N SER A 777 17.84 3.31 -25.49
CA SER A 777 19.03 4.07 -25.11
C SER A 777 19.80 4.49 -26.37
N PHE A 778 20.17 5.77 -26.46
CA PHE A 778 20.92 6.37 -27.55
C PHE A 778 22.38 6.66 -27.14
N ASP A 779 23.33 6.47 -28.02
CA ASP A 779 24.76 6.77 -27.78
C ASP A 779 25.03 8.22 -27.37
N ALA A 780 24.07 9.12 -27.63
CA ALA A 780 24.14 10.54 -27.24
C ALA A 780 23.86 10.78 -25.75
N GLY A 781 23.67 9.74 -24.95
CA GLY A 781 23.34 9.83 -23.54
C GLY A 781 21.87 10.13 -23.28
N LEU A 782 20.98 9.80 -24.22
CA LEU A 782 19.54 9.96 -24.10
C LEU A 782 18.87 8.59 -23.97
N ASP A 783 18.14 8.37 -22.89
CA ASP A 783 17.27 7.21 -22.69
C ASP A 783 15.81 7.64 -22.74
N ILE A 784 15.01 6.90 -23.49
CA ILE A 784 13.57 7.15 -23.64
C ILE A 784 12.82 5.87 -23.30
N ARG A 785 11.80 6.00 -22.45
CA ARG A 785 10.81 4.94 -22.19
C ARG A 785 9.42 5.53 -22.43
N PHE A 786 8.59 4.81 -23.12
CA PHE A 786 7.18 5.13 -23.30
C PHE A 786 6.34 3.91 -22.94
N GLY A 787 5.29 4.10 -22.16
CA GLY A 787 4.38 3.07 -21.72
C GLY A 787 2.92 3.42 -21.97
N TYR A 788 2.11 2.39 -22.21
CA TYR A 788 0.65 2.48 -22.28
C TYR A 788 0.05 1.23 -21.65
N ALA A 789 -0.99 1.41 -20.85
CA ALA A 789 -1.84 0.33 -20.35
C ALA A 789 -3.31 0.66 -20.56
N TRP A 790 -4.07 -0.38 -20.91
CA TRP A 790 -5.52 -0.43 -20.84
C TRP A 790 -5.92 -1.43 -19.76
N THR A 791 -6.88 -1.05 -18.91
CA THR A 791 -7.37 -1.88 -17.80
C THR A 791 -8.90 -1.80 -17.74
N ASP A 792 -9.57 -2.94 -17.56
CA ASP A 792 -10.99 -3.08 -17.22
C ASP A 792 -11.10 -3.92 -15.95
N ALA A 793 -11.34 -3.27 -14.81
CA ALA A 793 -11.44 -3.89 -13.50
C ALA A 793 -12.86 -3.74 -12.93
N LYS A 794 -13.38 -4.83 -12.38
CA LYS A 794 -14.74 -4.92 -11.82
C LYS A 794 -14.72 -5.63 -10.47
N ASP A 795 -15.58 -5.16 -9.56
CA ASP A 795 -15.85 -5.79 -8.27
C ASP A 795 -17.34 -5.73 -7.91
N VAL A 796 -17.74 -6.49 -6.92
CA VAL A 796 -19.08 -6.42 -6.30
C VAL A 796 -19.11 -5.32 -5.25
N ASN A 797 -18.05 -5.26 -4.44
CA ASN A 797 -17.83 -4.26 -3.40
C ASN A 797 -16.35 -3.88 -3.38
N PRO A 798 -15.99 -2.59 -3.52
CA PRO A 798 -14.59 -2.16 -3.51
C PRO A 798 -13.91 -2.30 -2.15
N MET A 799 -14.66 -2.53 -1.06
CA MET A 799 -14.15 -2.76 0.29
C MET A 799 -13.15 -1.66 0.72
N THR A 800 -13.61 -0.42 0.73
CA THR A 800 -12.75 0.77 0.92
C THR A 800 -12.48 1.11 2.38
N SER A 801 -13.31 0.61 3.31
CA SER A 801 -13.29 0.99 4.73
C SER A 801 -12.69 -0.09 5.64
N SER A 802 -12.34 0.31 6.84
CA SER A 802 -11.95 -0.56 7.96
C SER A 802 -13.17 -1.06 8.76
N VAL A 803 -14.29 -0.33 8.75
CA VAL A 803 -15.50 -0.61 9.52
C VAL A 803 -16.49 -1.43 8.69
N ALA A 804 -17.17 -2.39 9.29
CA ALA A 804 -18.13 -3.27 8.61
C ALA A 804 -19.30 -2.49 7.99
N PHE A 805 -19.95 -1.63 8.76
CA PHE A 805 -21.04 -0.76 8.29
C PHE A 805 -20.59 0.10 7.10
N SER A 806 -19.44 0.79 7.22
CA SER A 806 -18.94 1.66 6.16
C SER A 806 -18.60 0.89 4.89
N ASN A 807 -18.09 -0.34 4.98
CA ASN A 807 -17.88 -1.19 3.79
C ASN A 807 -19.19 -1.59 3.11
N TYR A 808 -20.25 -1.73 3.89
CA TYR A 808 -21.57 -2.07 3.36
C TYR A 808 -22.23 -0.88 2.65
N VAL A 809 -22.18 0.33 3.23
CA VAL A 809 -22.92 1.51 2.74
C VAL A 809 -22.08 2.45 1.86
N ASN A 810 -20.78 2.66 2.11
CA ASN A 810 -19.97 3.66 1.42
C ASN A 810 -19.55 3.21 0.02
N ARG A 811 -20.53 2.89 -0.80
CA ARG A 811 -20.41 2.58 -2.23
C ARG A 811 -21.73 2.92 -2.91
N ALA A 812 -21.70 3.21 -4.18
CA ALA A 812 -22.95 3.35 -4.94
C ALA A 812 -23.58 1.96 -5.19
N PHE A 813 -24.86 1.81 -4.89
CA PHE A 813 -25.61 0.56 -5.01
C PHE A 813 -27.08 0.81 -5.46
N TYR A 814 -27.68 -0.14 -6.12
CA TYR A 814 -29.14 -0.17 -6.35
C TYR A 814 -29.84 -0.92 -5.21
N ASP A 815 -29.30 -2.08 -4.87
CA ASP A 815 -29.64 -2.91 -3.73
C ASP A 815 -28.35 -3.31 -3.03
N PRO A 816 -28.13 -2.94 -1.76
CA PRO A 816 -26.88 -3.24 -1.06
C PRO A 816 -26.66 -4.75 -0.83
N GLU A 817 -27.73 -5.58 -0.89
CA GLU A 817 -27.66 -7.04 -0.79
C GLU A 817 -27.37 -7.72 -2.14
N GLU A 818 -27.51 -7.01 -3.26
CA GLU A 818 -27.32 -7.59 -4.58
C GLU A 818 -25.85 -7.68 -4.97
N GLU A 819 -25.41 -8.86 -5.39
CA GLU A 819 -24.06 -9.08 -5.89
C GLU A 819 -23.97 -8.82 -7.40
N VAL A 820 -23.72 -7.58 -7.76
CA VAL A 820 -23.58 -7.14 -9.15
C VAL A 820 -22.14 -6.70 -9.44
N LEU A 821 -21.48 -7.37 -10.38
CA LEU A 821 -20.19 -6.92 -10.89
C LEU A 821 -20.35 -5.61 -11.66
N SER A 822 -19.69 -4.58 -11.20
CA SER A 822 -19.65 -3.26 -11.83
C SER A 822 -18.23 -2.73 -11.85
N THR A 823 -17.96 -1.67 -12.62
CA THR A 823 -16.63 -1.05 -12.68
C THR A 823 -16.10 -0.72 -11.28
N SER A 824 -14.87 -1.14 -11.00
CA SER A 824 -14.20 -0.90 -9.71
C SER A 824 -13.90 0.58 -9.49
N ASN A 825 -13.90 1.03 -8.24
CA ASN A 825 -13.40 2.35 -7.84
C ASN A 825 -11.91 2.54 -8.19
N TYR A 826 -11.17 1.44 -8.36
CA TYR A 826 -9.74 1.42 -8.65
C TYR A 826 -9.43 1.28 -10.16
N ASN A 827 -10.43 1.32 -11.02
CA ASN A 827 -10.25 1.19 -12.46
C ASN A 827 -9.73 2.48 -13.08
N ILE A 828 -8.51 2.47 -13.60
CA ILE A 828 -7.96 3.51 -14.48
C ILE A 828 -7.88 2.91 -15.88
N GLU A 829 -8.90 3.20 -16.70
CA GLU A 829 -9.09 2.50 -17.99
C GLU A 829 -7.92 2.70 -18.96
N HIS A 830 -7.38 3.92 -19.03
CA HIS A 830 -6.26 4.23 -19.92
C HIS A 830 -5.16 4.97 -19.18
N ARG A 831 -3.94 4.52 -19.30
CA ARG A 831 -2.78 5.18 -18.72
C ARG A 831 -1.60 5.20 -19.68
N PHE A 832 -1.02 6.39 -19.88
CA PHE A 832 0.21 6.62 -20.62
C PHE A 832 1.30 7.11 -19.67
N THR A 833 2.51 6.60 -19.85
CA THR A 833 3.71 7.07 -19.14
C THR A 833 4.83 7.36 -20.11
N GLY A 834 5.66 8.35 -19.78
CA GLY A 834 6.82 8.72 -20.58
C GLY A 834 7.98 9.11 -19.67
N VAL A 835 9.15 8.54 -19.91
CA VAL A 835 10.40 8.88 -19.20
C VAL A 835 11.42 9.30 -20.23
N LEU A 836 12.10 10.41 -19.98
CA LEU A 836 13.22 10.89 -20.77
C LEU A 836 14.36 11.21 -19.80
N ASN A 837 15.48 10.51 -19.92
CA ASN A 837 16.69 10.77 -19.17
C ASN A 837 17.80 11.20 -20.15
N TYR A 838 18.36 12.39 -19.96
CA TYR A 838 19.48 12.88 -20.73
C TYR A 838 20.68 13.13 -19.84
N THR A 839 21.78 12.48 -20.14
CA THR A 839 23.05 12.59 -19.42
C THR A 839 24.14 13.12 -20.34
N ALA A 840 24.83 14.17 -19.91
CA ALA A 840 25.93 14.77 -20.64
C ALA A 840 27.01 15.31 -19.70
N ASN A 841 28.24 15.39 -20.16
CA ASN A 841 29.36 15.97 -19.41
C ASN A 841 29.67 17.38 -19.94
N TRP A 842 28.76 18.36 -19.66
CA TRP A 842 28.93 19.73 -20.13
C TRP A 842 30.07 20.48 -19.42
N PHE A 843 30.41 20.06 -18.21
CA PHE A 843 31.41 20.69 -17.36
C PHE A 843 32.59 19.74 -17.07
N GLY A 844 33.29 19.31 -18.13
CA GLY A 844 34.45 18.41 -18.04
C GLY A 844 34.07 16.96 -17.77
N GLU A 845 34.50 16.37 -16.67
CA GLU A 845 34.15 15.01 -16.26
C GLU A 845 32.88 14.91 -15.40
N TYR A 846 32.28 16.06 -15.08
CA TYR A 846 31.12 16.16 -14.18
C TYR A 846 29.82 16.00 -14.96
N ARG A 847 29.02 15.06 -14.49
CA ARG A 847 27.75 14.69 -15.12
C ARG A 847 26.71 15.80 -14.92
N THR A 848 26.09 16.25 -16.01
CA THR A 848 24.82 16.97 -16.01
C THR A 848 23.74 16.01 -16.40
N GLN A 849 22.63 15.97 -15.67
CA GLN A 849 21.50 15.11 -15.96
C GLN A 849 20.21 15.90 -15.94
N VAL A 850 19.36 15.60 -16.91
CA VAL A 850 17.98 16.10 -17.00
C VAL A 850 17.06 14.90 -17.14
N SER A 851 16.12 14.75 -16.24
CA SER A 851 15.10 13.69 -16.24
C SER A 851 13.72 14.31 -16.30
N LEU A 852 12.87 13.79 -17.17
CA LEU A 852 11.46 14.13 -17.27
C LEU A 852 10.64 12.85 -17.09
N TYR A 853 9.61 12.94 -16.27
CA TYR A 853 8.56 11.95 -16.17
C TYR A 853 7.24 12.60 -16.54
N GLY A 854 6.47 11.98 -17.41
CA GLY A 854 5.14 12.44 -17.79
C GLY A 854 4.13 11.32 -17.71
N GLN A 855 2.93 11.64 -17.27
CA GLN A 855 1.80 10.72 -17.27
C GLN A 855 0.54 11.38 -17.82
N ALA A 856 -0.34 10.54 -18.40
CA ALA A 856 -1.72 10.88 -18.71
C ALA A 856 -2.58 9.68 -18.37
N ALA A 857 -3.55 9.85 -17.48
CA ALA A 857 -4.44 8.81 -17.00
C ALA A 857 -5.90 9.23 -17.19
N SER A 858 -6.77 8.29 -17.53
CA SER A 858 -8.22 8.50 -17.41
C SER A 858 -8.57 8.77 -15.95
N GLY A 859 -9.60 9.58 -15.71
CA GLY A 859 -10.04 9.88 -14.34
C GLY A 859 -10.63 8.66 -13.64
N VAL A 860 -10.69 8.75 -12.32
CA VAL A 860 -11.35 7.76 -11.47
C VAL A 860 -12.84 7.73 -11.82
N PRO A 861 -13.46 6.55 -12.01
CA PRO A 861 -14.85 6.47 -12.36
C PRO A 861 -15.76 6.89 -11.20
N TYR A 862 -16.96 7.36 -11.51
CA TYR A 862 -17.99 7.73 -10.53
C TYR A 862 -19.39 7.32 -11.00
N SER A 863 -20.33 7.29 -10.06
CA SER A 863 -21.69 6.80 -10.26
C SER A 863 -22.68 7.94 -10.36
N THR A 864 -23.71 7.80 -11.20
CA THR A 864 -24.90 8.66 -11.09
C THR A 864 -25.83 8.08 -10.04
N VAL A 865 -26.14 8.89 -9.01
CA VAL A 865 -26.98 8.52 -7.87
C VAL A 865 -28.23 9.39 -7.81
N LEU A 866 -29.24 8.95 -7.04
CA LEU A 866 -30.48 9.68 -6.91
C LEU A 866 -30.24 11.05 -6.29
N GLY A 867 -29.49 11.14 -5.21
CA GLY A 867 -29.18 12.36 -4.47
C GLY A 867 -30.35 13.31 -4.30
N GLY A 868 -30.33 14.13 -3.30
CA GLY A 868 -31.34 15.15 -3.19
C GLY A 868 -32.06 15.18 -1.86
N ALA A 869 -32.23 16.37 -1.39
CA ALA A 869 -32.45 16.73 -0.02
C ALA A 869 -33.91 16.65 0.46
N ASP A 870 -34.85 16.07 -0.25
CA ASP A 870 -36.26 16.29 0.17
C ASP A 870 -36.87 15.15 0.99
N GLY A 871 -36.08 14.26 1.60
CA GLY A 871 -36.49 13.39 2.71
C GLY A 871 -37.80 12.59 2.56
N THR A 872 -38.38 12.55 1.36
CA THR A 872 -39.72 11.96 1.10
C THR A 872 -39.69 10.46 0.88
N ILE A 873 -38.54 9.83 0.88
CA ILE A 873 -38.37 8.41 0.57
C ILE A 873 -38.73 7.48 1.74
N ALA A 874 -38.69 7.94 2.99
CA ALA A 874 -38.90 7.14 4.19
C ALA A 874 -40.31 6.54 4.40
N ALA A 875 -41.27 6.72 3.53
CA ALA A 875 -42.70 6.43 3.80
C ALA A 875 -43.21 5.04 3.35
N TYR A 876 -42.41 4.17 2.71
CA TYR A 876 -42.95 3.01 1.99
C TYR A 876 -42.33 1.66 2.31
N GLY A 877 -42.19 1.31 3.57
CA GLY A 877 -41.63 0.04 4.02
C GLY A 877 -40.14 0.10 4.22
N PHE A 878 -39.53 -0.91 4.86
CA PHE A 878 -38.11 -0.98 5.10
C PHE A 878 -37.38 -1.33 3.81
N THR A 879 -36.77 -0.35 3.20
CA THR A 879 -35.80 -0.54 2.12
C THR A 879 -34.44 -0.14 2.71
N PRO A 880 -33.48 -1.07 2.83
CA PRO A 880 -32.27 -0.81 3.57
C PRO A 880 -31.54 0.41 3.01
N TYR A 881 -31.22 1.32 3.90
CA TYR A 881 -30.34 2.46 3.62
C TYR A 881 -30.76 3.41 2.50
N LEU A 882 -32.07 3.45 2.16
CA LEU A 882 -32.58 4.53 1.31
C LEU A 882 -32.45 5.92 1.94
N ASP A 883 -32.18 5.99 3.24
CA ASP A 883 -31.80 7.24 3.90
C ASP A 883 -30.49 7.81 3.36
N PHE A 884 -29.64 6.98 2.73
CA PHE A 884 -28.39 7.36 2.05
C PHE A 884 -28.61 7.46 0.53
N ILE A 885 -29.55 8.30 0.11
CA ILE A 885 -29.91 8.46 -1.32
C ILE A 885 -28.76 8.95 -2.20
N GLU A 886 -27.78 9.61 -1.63
CA GLU A 886 -26.51 9.97 -2.26
C GLU A 886 -25.67 8.75 -2.68
N HIS A 887 -25.99 7.56 -2.17
CA HIS A 887 -25.35 6.30 -2.55
C HIS A 887 -26.21 5.44 -3.48
N VAL A 888 -27.50 5.75 -3.64
CA VAL A 888 -28.45 4.89 -4.35
C VAL A 888 -28.43 5.15 -5.84
N LEU A 889 -28.14 4.10 -6.61
CA LEU A 889 -28.15 4.12 -8.09
C LEU A 889 -29.58 4.17 -8.64
N GLU A 890 -29.78 4.84 -9.77
CA GLU A 890 -31.06 4.82 -10.49
C GLU A 890 -31.40 3.44 -11.09
N ALA A 891 -30.40 2.61 -11.40
CA ALA A 891 -30.58 1.28 -12.00
C ALA A 891 -29.49 0.28 -11.56
N PRO A 892 -29.82 -1.03 -11.49
CA PRO A 892 -28.84 -2.06 -11.16
C PRO A 892 -27.65 -2.08 -12.12
N GLY A 893 -26.45 -2.31 -11.60
CA GLY A 893 -25.25 -2.51 -12.40
C GLY A 893 -24.70 -1.24 -13.07
N THR A 894 -25.16 -0.06 -12.66
CA THR A 894 -24.69 1.23 -13.20
C THR A 894 -23.65 1.91 -12.29
N ARG A 895 -23.12 1.23 -11.27
CA ARG A 895 -22.05 1.78 -10.45
C ARG A 895 -20.83 2.11 -11.31
N ASN A 896 -20.28 3.32 -11.10
CA ASN A 896 -19.10 3.80 -11.82
C ASN A 896 -19.27 3.81 -13.35
N ASN A 897 -20.47 4.16 -13.80
CA ASN A 897 -20.80 4.24 -15.23
C ASN A 897 -20.31 5.53 -15.91
N ASN A 898 -19.75 6.47 -15.19
CA ASN A 898 -19.14 7.68 -15.71
C ASN A 898 -17.61 7.61 -15.54
N ASN A 899 -16.89 8.18 -16.49
CA ASN A 899 -15.44 8.33 -16.41
C ASN A 899 -15.10 9.75 -15.93
N GLY A 900 -14.21 9.83 -14.94
CA GLY A 900 -13.68 11.11 -14.46
C GLY A 900 -12.79 11.81 -15.48
N SER A 901 -12.42 13.02 -15.17
CA SER A 901 -11.58 13.89 -15.99
C SER A 901 -10.16 13.35 -16.13
N TRP A 902 -9.59 13.43 -17.33
CA TRP A 902 -8.20 13.02 -17.56
C TRP A 902 -7.23 13.91 -16.81
N TRP A 903 -6.33 13.27 -16.06
CA TRP A 903 -5.19 13.93 -15.43
C TRP A 903 -3.92 13.76 -16.24
N ARG A 904 -3.19 14.90 -16.49
CA ARG A 904 -1.96 14.94 -17.27
C ARG A 904 -0.93 15.78 -16.54
N LYS A 905 0.22 15.20 -16.24
CA LYS A 905 1.27 15.81 -15.43
C LYS A 905 2.64 15.53 -16.03
N VAL A 906 3.56 16.47 -15.91
CA VAL A 906 4.99 16.26 -16.21
C VAL A 906 5.80 16.76 -15.02
N ASP A 907 6.73 15.93 -14.56
CA ASP A 907 7.69 16.22 -13.51
C ASP A 907 9.09 16.30 -14.10
N MET A 908 9.97 17.09 -13.48
CA MET A 908 11.33 17.32 -13.97
C MET A 908 12.35 17.26 -12.84
N ARG A 909 13.50 16.64 -13.11
CA ARG A 909 14.69 16.73 -12.28
C ARG A 909 15.87 17.19 -13.10
N ILE A 910 16.63 18.15 -12.59
CA ILE A 910 17.92 18.57 -13.13
C ILE A 910 18.96 18.40 -12.05
N SER A 911 20.07 17.74 -12.36
CA SER A 911 21.21 17.65 -11.44
C SER A 911 22.54 17.94 -12.13
N GLN A 912 23.44 18.56 -11.38
CA GLN A 912 24.79 18.89 -11.83
C GLN A 912 25.80 18.42 -10.82
N GLU A 913 26.72 17.56 -11.28
CA GLU A 913 27.87 17.14 -10.47
C GLU A 913 28.97 18.22 -10.46
N PHE A 914 29.74 18.23 -9.37
CA PHE A 914 30.93 19.08 -9.19
C PHE A 914 31.99 18.33 -8.34
N PRO A 915 33.27 18.81 -8.35
CA PRO A 915 34.33 18.14 -7.62
C PRO A 915 34.08 18.10 -6.12
N GLY A 916 34.37 16.97 -5.49
CA GLY A 916 34.40 16.83 -4.05
C GLY A 916 35.74 17.24 -3.41
N PHE A 917 35.90 16.91 -2.14
CA PHE A 917 37.16 17.21 -1.39
C PHE A 917 38.36 16.37 -1.82
N SER A 918 38.12 15.26 -2.54
CA SER A 918 39.18 14.43 -3.18
C SER A 918 38.73 14.02 -4.59
N ASP A 919 39.64 13.48 -5.40
CA ASP A 919 39.38 13.10 -6.78
C ASP A 919 38.30 12.01 -6.93
N SER A 920 38.14 11.17 -5.92
CA SER A 920 37.11 10.10 -5.87
C SER A 920 35.76 10.60 -5.38
N HIS A 921 35.71 11.77 -4.73
CA HIS A 921 34.46 12.30 -4.17
C HIS A 921 33.73 13.14 -5.18
N ARG A 922 32.42 13.15 -5.11
CA ARG A 922 31.52 13.93 -5.98
C ARG A 922 30.45 14.62 -5.17
N GLY A 923 30.30 15.93 -5.38
CA GLY A 923 29.11 16.65 -4.98
C GLY A 923 28.13 16.74 -6.14
N SER A 924 26.85 16.85 -5.86
CA SER A 924 25.85 17.21 -6.86
C SER A 924 24.78 18.14 -6.28
N ALA A 925 24.41 19.15 -7.02
CA ALA A 925 23.23 19.97 -6.71
C ALA A 925 22.10 19.54 -7.63
N PHE A 926 20.86 19.54 -7.10
CA PHE A 926 19.70 19.20 -7.90
C PHE A 926 18.53 20.13 -7.64
N LEU A 927 17.66 20.19 -8.64
CA LEU A 927 16.36 20.84 -8.59
C LEU A 927 15.33 19.84 -9.10
N ILE A 928 14.24 19.66 -8.35
CA ILE A 928 13.09 18.86 -8.75
C ILE A 928 11.91 19.81 -8.89
N VAL A 929 11.14 19.67 -9.96
CA VAL A 929 9.87 20.36 -10.18
C VAL A 929 8.80 19.30 -10.30
N ASP A 930 7.96 19.23 -9.31
CA ASP A 930 6.70 18.48 -9.37
C ASP A 930 5.69 19.32 -10.17
N ASN A 931 4.92 18.68 -11.01
CA ASN A 931 3.92 19.29 -11.86
C ASN A 931 4.44 20.52 -12.67
N LEU A 932 5.51 20.31 -13.45
CA LEU A 932 6.05 21.31 -14.37
C LEU A 932 4.96 21.88 -15.30
N THR A 933 3.92 21.09 -15.61
CA THR A 933 2.81 21.56 -16.47
C THR A 933 2.05 22.70 -15.82
N ASN A 934 1.75 22.64 -14.53
CA ASN A 934 1.08 23.73 -13.80
C ASN A 934 2.01 24.94 -13.61
N LEU A 935 3.31 24.74 -13.41
CA LEU A 935 4.29 25.85 -13.38
C LEU A 935 4.31 26.65 -14.70
N LEU A 936 4.09 25.99 -15.83
CA LEU A 936 4.08 26.62 -17.15
C LEU A 936 2.74 27.30 -17.46
N ASN A 937 1.63 26.75 -16.97
CA ASN A 937 0.29 27.28 -17.15
C ASN A 937 -0.63 26.72 -16.04
N ASP A 938 -1.27 27.59 -15.30
CA ASP A 938 -2.17 27.28 -14.18
C ASP A 938 -3.44 26.49 -14.57
N ASP A 939 -3.80 26.42 -15.86
CA ASP A 939 -4.84 25.54 -16.39
C ASP A 939 -4.36 24.09 -16.62
N TRP A 940 -3.07 23.81 -16.51
CA TRP A 940 -2.52 22.50 -16.82
C TRP A 940 -2.13 21.74 -15.55
N GLY A 941 -2.15 20.42 -15.63
CA GLY A 941 -1.76 19.57 -14.50
C GLY A 941 -2.78 19.52 -13.37
N VAL A 942 -3.96 20.09 -13.56
CA VAL A 942 -5.02 20.10 -12.55
C VAL A 942 -5.69 18.72 -12.47
N MET A 943 -5.79 18.17 -11.27
CA MET A 943 -6.46 16.90 -10.99
C MET A 943 -7.89 17.17 -10.51
N TYR A 944 -8.84 16.47 -11.12
CA TYR A 944 -10.23 16.43 -10.70
C TYR A 944 -10.62 15.02 -10.27
N LYS A 945 -11.49 14.92 -9.29
CA LYS A 945 -12.02 13.66 -8.79
C LYS A 945 -13.37 13.88 -8.11
N ALA A 946 -14.32 13.00 -8.32
CA ALA A 946 -15.57 13.00 -7.56
C ALA A 946 -15.26 12.75 -6.07
N ASN A 947 -16.10 13.29 -5.19
CA ASN A 947 -15.97 13.04 -3.76
C ASN A 947 -16.33 11.58 -3.44
N PHE A 948 -15.70 11.04 -2.42
CA PHE A 948 -16.05 9.73 -1.89
C PHE A 948 -17.48 9.80 -1.30
N PRO A 949 -18.32 8.80 -1.51
CA PRO A 949 -18.10 7.48 -2.12
C PRO A 949 -18.29 7.41 -3.66
N TYR A 950 -17.98 8.48 -4.38
CA TYR A 950 -18.06 8.60 -5.84
C TYR A 950 -19.46 8.51 -6.40
N GLY A 951 -20.45 8.99 -5.63
CA GLY A 951 -21.82 9.22 -6.03
C GLY A 951 -22.04 10.69 -6.43
N VAL A 952 -22.65 10.94 -7.59
CA VAL A 952 -22.89 12.28 -8.11
C VAL A 952 -24.28 12.35 -8.71
N THR A 953 -25.03 13.42 -8.39
CA THR A 953 -26.37 13.58 -8.93
C THR A 953 -26.35 13.93 -10.40
N GLN A 954 -27.43 13.64 -11.13
CA GLN A 954 -27.54 14.04 -12.53
C GLN A 954 -27.51 15.57 -12.69
N ASP A 955 -27.98 16.31 -11.69
CA ASP A 955 -27.98 17.79 -11.73
C ASP A 955 -26.55 18.32 -11.56
N ASP A 956 -25.73 17.75 -10.69
CA ASP A 956 -24.31 18.12 -10.54
C ASP A 956 -23.51 17.80 -11.81
N ILE A 957 -23.81 16.69 -12.48
CA ILE A 957 -23.21 16.36 -13.78
C ILE A 957 -23.59 17.44 -14.81
N ASN A 958 -24.88 17.82 -14.87
CA ASN A 958 -25.38 18.83 -15.82
C ASN A 958 -24.77 20.20 -15.55
N ASP A 959 -24.56 20.56 -14.31
CA ASP A 959 -24.00 21.83 -13.86
C ASP A 959 -22.45 21.88 -13.89
N GLY A 960 -21.80 20.74 -14.19
CA GLY A 960 -20.32 20.61 -14.21
C GLY A 960 -19.68 20.57 -12.84
N ARG A 961 -20.44 20.13 -11.80
CA ARG A 961 -19.99 19.98 -10.41
C ARG A 961 -19.71 18.54 -10.00
N ALA A 962 -19.65 17.61 -10.96
CA ALA A 962 -19.46 16.18 -10.70
C ALA A 962 -18.12 15.85 -10.02
N GLU A 963 -17.13 16.69 -10.15
CA GLU A 963 -15.78 16.47 -9.64
C GLU A 963 -15.24 17.75 -8.98
N THR A 964 -14.44 17.57 -7.94
CA THR A 964 -13.75 18.64 -7.23
C THR A 964 -12.26 18.67 -7.54
N ARG A 965 -11.66 19.86 -7.50
CA ARG A 965 -10.21 20.02 -7.66
C ARG A 965 -9.47 19.40 -6.48
N ARG A 966 -8.40 18.65 -6.77
CA ARG A 966 -7.48 18.11 -5.77
C ARG A 966 -6.23 18.98 -5.70
N GLY A 967 -6.04 19.69 -4.60
CA GLY A 967 -5.05 20.75 -4.49
C GLY A 967 -3.61 20.29 -4.53
N THR A 968 -3.25 19.37 -3.65
CA THR A 968 -1.87 18.91 -3.51
C THR A 968 -1.27 18.40 -4.82
N PRO A 969 -1.90 17.48 -5.58
CA PRO A 969 -1.33 16.99 -6.83
C PRO A 969 -1.46 17.97 -8.01
N SER A 970 -2.21 19.05 -7.86
CA SER A 970 -2.45 20.03 -8.94
C SER A 970 -1.48 21.20 -8.94
N LEU A 971 -1.06 21.68 -7.77
CA LEU A 971 -0.11 22.79 -7.65
C LEU A 971 1.32 22.32 -7.91
N TRP A 972 2.10 23.13 -8.65
CA TRP A 972 3.52 22.84 -8.80
C TRP A 972 4.29 23.03 -7.50
N GLU A 973 5.31 22.22 -7.31
CA GLU A 973 6.26 22.35 -6.20
C GLU A 973 7.69 22.24 -6.69
N ILE A 974 8.60 23.04 -6.13
CA ILE A 974 10.03 23.01 -6.41
C ILE A 974 10.76 22.59 -5.15
N ARG A 975 11.62 21.59 -5.28
CA ARG A 975 12.60 21.22 -4.26
C ARG A 975 14.01 21.45 -4.76
N VAL A 976 14.85 22.02 -3.92
CA VAL A 976 16.27 22.22 -4.19
C VAL A 976 17.09 21.42 -3.20
N GLY A 977 18.13 20.78 -3.69
CA GLY A 977 18.92 19.92 -2.80
C GLY A 977 20.33 19.70 -3.27
N PHE A 978 21.03 18.99 -2.41
CA PHE A 978 22.43 18.70 -2.52
C PHE A 978 22.70 17.26 -2.06
N ASN A 979 23.60 16.58 -2.78
CA ASN A 979 24.10 15.26 -2.42
C ASN A 979 25.63 15.27 -2.51
N TYR A 980 26.29 14.63 -1.55
CA TYR A 980 27.76 14.45 -1.54
C TYR A 980 28.09 12.98 -1.33
N ARG A 981 28.89 12.43 -2.24
CA ARG A 981 29.33 11.02 -2.24
C ARG A 981 30.86 10.94 -2.07
N PHE A 982 31.30 9.94 -1.32
CA PHE A 982 32.72 9.71 -1.03
C PHE A 982 33.06 8.22 -0.94
#